data_e8f694d9644ce4ca544bdfa8d4f776af
#
_entry.id   e8f694d9644ce4ca544bdfa8d4f776af
#
_cell.length_a   1.000
_cell.length_b   1.000
_cell.length_c   1.000
_cell.angle_alpha   90.00
_cell.angle_beta   90.00
_cell.angle_gamma   90.00
#
_symmetry.space_group_name_H-M   'P 1'
#
loop_
_entity.id
_entity.type
_entity.pdbx_description
1 polymer ?
#
loop_
_entity_poly.entity_id
_entity_poly.type
_entity_poly.pdbx_seq_one_letter_code
_entity_poly.pdbx_strand_id
1 'polypeptide(L)'
;MINPTQTLWTPLAPLTLDWRGDAPVARDSGDIFFSPEDGIAESQYVFLEGNRLSERWPAQTTDQPFVIGEIGVGTGLNLCLTLAGWLTHRRPGATLHYLGFERAPLRPEDMRRALGHWPELAPMLSALLTRWPDPLPGCHRRYFPDWGLTLDLWWADAADALEDLASHGRRWIDAWYLDGFAPSREPGPWQQRLYDAMAGLSRAEATFATFTAAGDVRRGLATSGFEVHKRPGFGSKRDALCGTIKSARAAAPVITPWDLNPAPHKPERALVLGAGLAGAHAAFALARRGVAVTVLEAASVAGGGSSNLQGVTYTRLSHQHNPLTDFSLAGFGFATDHYETLLRDGALTADKDIGLGGYVQLHEADDTLAHLSEVLSLAPEFAQVLSATELAVLTGLKPRCGGIHYQRGGWLTPQAVCRALLAHPLISLQGECGPLSLSPDQGGLWRAIDAQGTVLAEANTAVIATAHAVLQQPELKWLPLTAIRGQTTHLPTPPQLAQLSVTLCDQGYLPPARGGLHCLGASFGPGDAGTDEREAEHAHNIDMMKTALPDLDLPAPDGGWQGHVAHRCNSNDYLPVAGPVPMLDEFNRRFERLRHDRKRVIDAPSPILPGLAVLTSLGSRGLSAAPLAAEMVADQLTGTLPAVPRYLQRALSPGRFPERALKRGEPL
;
A
#
# COMPACT_ATOMS: atom_id res chain seq x y z
N MET A 1 -16.44 5.73 3.55
CA MET A 1 -15.39 6.10 4.52
C MET A 1 -15.23 4.93 5.46
N ILE A 2 -14.02 4.40 5.62
CA ILE A 2 -13.70 3.59 6.80
C ILE A 2 -14.15 4.47 7.97
N ASN A 3 -15.08 3.96 8.77
CA ASN A 3 -15.89 4.79 9.65
C ASN A 3 -15.00 5.48 10.72
N PRO A 4 -14.78 6.79 10.69
CA PRO A 4 -13.91 7.49 11.64
C PRO A 4 -14.46 7.50 13.09
N THR A 5 -15.61 6.87 13.30
CA THR A 5 -16.22 6.73 14.64
C THR A 5 -15.77 5.47 15.38
N GLN A 6 -15.11 4.50 14.72
CA GLN A 6 -14.45 3.40 15.43
C GLN A 6 -13.11 3.90 16.00
N THR A 7 -13.08 4.18 17.27
CA THR A 7 -11.86 4.60 17.99
C THR A 7 -10.86 3.47 18.19
N LEU A 8 -11.30 2.22 18.10
CA LEU A 8 -10.47 1.03 18.30
C LEU A 8 -10.21 0.34 16.97
N TRP A 9 -8.93 -0.01 16.74
CA TRP A 9 -8.52 -0.80 15.58
C TRP A 9 -8.85 -2.28 15.79
N THR A 10 -9.43 -2.94 14.78
CA THR A 10 -9.72 -4.38 14.80
C THR A 10 -9.51 -4.97 13.41
N PRO A 11 -8.98 -6.22 13.28
CA PRO A 11 -9.10 -7.01 12.07
C PRO A 11 -10.55 -7.26 11.70
N LEU A 12 -10.79 -7.67 10.46
CA LEU A 12 -12.11 -8.11 10.04
C LEU A 12 -12.37 -9.52 10.57
N ALA A 13 -13.53 -9.72 11.14
CA ALA A 13 -13.96 -11.05 11.55
C ALA A 13 -14.24 -11.91 10.31
N PRO A 14 -13.66 -13.12 10.21
CA PRO A 14 -13.95 -14.03 9.11
C PRO A 14 -15.40 -14.51 9.18
N LEU A 15 -16.00 -14.76 8.00
CA LEU A 15 -17.33 -15.36 7.92
C LEU A 15 -17.33 -16.76 8.55
N THR A 16 -18.38 -17.06 9.29
CA THR A 16 -18.64 -18.43 9.75
C THR A 16 -19.36 -19.19 8.65
N LEU A 17 -18.79 -20.32 8.23
CA LEU A 17 -19.29 -21.12 7.13
C LEU A 17 -19.89 -22.43 7.60
N ASP A 18 -21.01 -22.80 6.98
CA ASP A 18 -21.52 -24.16 6.87
C ASP A 18 -21.22 -24.68 5.44
N TRP A 19 -21.33 -25.98 5.22
CA TRP A 19 -20.98 -26.61 3.95
C TRP A 19 -22.09 -27.52 3.43
N ARG A 20 -22.39 -27.40 2.13
CA ARG A 20 -23.26 -28.33 1.40
C ARG A 20 -22.44 -29.02 0.32
N GLY A 21 -21.88 -30.18 0.65
CA GLY A 21 -20.82 -30.77 -0.17
C GLY A 21 -19.58 -29.87 -0.13
N ASP A 22 -19.10 -29.45 -1.28
CA ASP A 22 -17.95 -28.52 -1.42
C ASP A 22 -18.36 -27.05 -1.50
N ALA A 23 -19.67 -26.75 -1.58
CA ALA A 23 -20.17 -25.39 -1.65
C ALA A 23 -20.30 -24.77 -0.25
N PRO A 24 -19.61 -23.65 0.02
CA PRO A 24 -19.73 -22.93 1.29
C PRO A 24 -21.07 -22.19 1.37
N VAL A 25 -21.61 -22.11 2.58
CA VAL A 25 -22.85 -21.41 2.93
C VAL A 25 -22.54 -20.46 4.08
N ALA A 26 -22.84 -19.18 3.92
CA ALA A 26 -22.71 -18.22 5.01
C ALA A 26 -23.74 -18.54 6.10
N ARG A 27 -23.28 -18.86 7.31
CA ARG A 27 -24.16 -19.33 8.42
C ARG A 27 -25.21 -18.29 8.77
N ASP A 28 -24.84 -17.02 8.83
CA ASP A 28 -25.71 -15.95 9.31
C ASP A 28 -26.83 -15.62 8.31
N SER A 29 -26.53 -15.59 7.01
CA SER A 29 -27.53 -15.32 5.97
C SER A 29 -28.20 -16.58 5.42
N GLY A 30 -27.56 -17.74 5.60
CA GLY A 30 -27.98 -19.02 5.00
C GLY A 30 -27.84 -19.01 3.46
N ASP A 31 -27.10 -18.04 2.89
CA ASP A 31 -26.89 -17.95 1.44
C ASP A 31 -25.68 -18.76 1.00
N ILE A 32 -25.75 -19.31 -0.22
CA ILE A 32 -24.71 -20.14 -0.81
C ILE A 32 -23.85 -19.30 -1.75
N PHE A 33 -22.54 -19.53 -1.75
CA PHE A 33 -21.62 -18.72 -2.53
C PHE A 33 -21.68 -19.01 -4.04
N PHE A 34 -22.00 -20.23 -4.44
CA PHE A 34 -22.16 -20.62 -5.85
C PHE A 34 -23.09 -21.84 -5.96
N SER A 35 -23.61 -22.08 -7.16
CA SER A 35 -24.49 -23.22 -7.42
C SER A 35 -23.77 -24.54 -7.14
N PRO A 36 -24.35 -25.44 -6.33
CA PRO A 36 -23.78 -26.78 -6.10
C PRO A 36 -23.79 -27.65 -7.35
N GLU A 37 -24.64 -27.32 -8.35
CA GLU A 37 -24.80 -28.10 -9.56
C GLU A 37 -23.67 -27.81 -10.56
N ASP A 38 -23.40 -26.52 -10.82
CA ASP A 38 -22.31 -26.07 -11.70
C ASP A 38 -21.97 -24.60 -11.43
N GLY A 39 -21.12 -24.34 -10.44
CA GLY A 39 -20.69 -22.99 -10.08
C GLY A 39 -19.85 -22.31 -11.15
N ILE A 40 -19.01 -23.07 -11.87
CA ILE A 40 -18.18 -22.53 -12.98
C ILE A 40 -19.07 -22.04 -14.12
N ALA A 41 -19.98 -22.87 -14.59
CA ALA A 41 -20.87 -22.51 -15.70
C ALA A 41 -21.77 -21.33 -15.34
N GLU A 42 -22.29 -21.27 -14.09
CA GLU A 42 -23.08 -20.13 -13.63
C GLU A 42 -22.26 -18.85 -13.66
N SER A 43 -21.07 -18.85 -13.07
CA SER A 43 -20.19 -17.69 -13.01
C SER A 43 -19.77 -17.20 -14.43
N GLN A 44 -19.40 -18.12 -15.31
CA GLN A 44 -19.05 -17.80 -16.70
C GLN A 44 -20.25 -17.14 -17.42
N TYR A 45 -21.43 -17.78 -17.33
CA TYR A 45 -22.64 -17.27 -17.97
C TYR A 45 -23.05 -15.91 -17.41
N VAL A 46 -23.13 -15.76 -16.09
CA VAL A 46 -23.63 -14.52 -15.48
C VAL A 46 -22.63 -13.38 -15.68
N PHE A 47 -21.37 -13.56 -15.31
CA PHE A 47 -20.44 -12.45 -15.17
C PHE A 47 -19.56 -12.24 -16.41
N LEU A 48 -18.93 -13.28 -16.96
CA LEU A 48 -18.03 -13.11 -18.08
C LEU A 48 -18.81 -12.85 -19.39
N GLU A 49 -19.78 -13.68 -19.71
CA GLU A 49 -20.62 -13.51 -20.90
C GLU A 49 -21.57 -12.32 -20.74
N GLY A 50 -22.13 -12.12 -19.51
CA GLY A 50 -22.98 -10.98 -19.21
C GLY A 50 -22.33 -9.63 -19.49
N ASN A 51 -21.00 -9.53 -19.31
CA ASN A 51 -20.17 -8.39 -19.64
C ASN A 51 -19.48 -8.49 -21.00
N ARG A 52 -19.68 -9.55 -21.77
CA ARG A 52 -19.08 -9.80 -23.10
C ARG A 52 -17.56 -9.70 -23.10
N LEU A 53 -16.89 -10.24 -22.08
CA LEU A 53 -15.47 -9.98 -21.85
C LEU A 53 -14.58 -10.61 -22.90
N SER A 54 -14.88 -11.83 -23.37
CA SER A 54 -14.13 -12.52 -24.42
C SER A 54 -14.12 -11.78 -25.77
N GLU A 55 -15.12 -10.93 -26.01
CA GLU A 55 -15.21 -10.08 -27.20
C GLU A 55 -14.43 -8.76 -27.00
N ARG A 56 -14.42 -8.23 -25.78
CA ARG A 56 -13.86 -6.91 -25.45
C ARG A 56 -12.35 -6.94 -25.24
N TRP A 57 -11.82 -7.99 -24.62
CA TRP A 57 -10.38 -8.08 -24.29
C TRP A 57 -9.46 -8.11 -25.53
N PRO A 58 -9.77 -8.79 -26.65
CA PRO A 58 -8.96 -8.72 -27.86
C PRO A 58 -8.88 -7.32 -28.48
N ALA A 59 -9.91 -6.49 -28.27
CA ALA A 59 -9.98 -5.10 -28.77
C ALA A 59 -9.33 -4.08 -27.82
N GLN A 60 -8.91 -4.51 -26.61
CA GLN A 60 -8.32 -3.62 -25.58
C GLN A 60 -7.01 -2.99 -26.08
N THR A 61 -6.85 -1.68 -25.83
CA THR A 61 -5.59 -0.97 -26.06
C THR A 61 -4.55 -1.33 -24.98
N THR A 62 -3.27 -1.09 -25.24
CA THR A 62 -2.20 -1.43 -24.30
C THR A 62 -1.75 -0.24 -23.44
N ASP A 63 -2.28 0.95 -23.69
CA ASP A 63 -1.96 2.20 -22.99
C ASP A 63 -2.70 2.36 -21.65
N GLN A 64 -3.85 1.71 -21.52
CA GLN A 64 -4.65 1.72 -20.31
C GLN A 64 -5.08 0.30 -19.92
N PRO A 65 -5.19 -0.03 -18.61
CA PRO A 65 -5.72 -1.32 -18.18
C PRO A 65 -7.21 -1.45 -18.51
N PHE A 66 -7.66 -2.66 -18.80
CA PHE A 66 -9.06 -3.02 -18.67
C PHE A 66 -9.39 -3.16 -17.18
N VAL A 67 -10.45 -2.52 -16.70
CA VAL A 67 -10.74 -2.47 -15.27
C VAL A 67 -12.06 -3.15 -14.95
N ILE A 68 -12.01 -4.13 -14.04
CA ILE A 68 -13.19 -4.84 -13.53
C ILE A 68 -13.37 -4.49 -12.05
N GLY A 69 -14.61 -4.18 -11.64
CA GLY A 69 -15.01 -4.04 -10.25
C GLY A 69 -15.98 -5.14 -9.83
N GLU A 70 -15.66 -5.90 -8.79
CA GLU A 70 -16.50 -6.96 -8.23
C GLU A 70 -17.00 -6.60 -6.83
N ILE A 71 -18.29 -6.64 -6.63
CA ILE A 71 -18.95 -6.47 -5.35
C ILE A 71 -19.22 -7.84 -4.76
N GLY A 72 -18.53 -8.19 -3.67
CA GLY A 72 -18.58 -9.53 -3.06
C GLY A 72 -17.59 -10.49 -3.73
N VAL A 73 -16.34 -10.52 -3.24
CA VAL A 73 -15.30 -11.43 -3.75
C VAL A 73 -15.57 -12.88 -3.36
N GLY A 74 -16.12 -13.07 -2.17
CA GLY A 74 -16.49 -14.39 -1.65
C GLY A 74 -15.35 -15.40 -1.73
N THR A 75 -15.57 -16.51 -2.44
CA THR A 75 -14.59 -17.58 -2.63
C THR A 75 -13.47 -17.24 -3.61
N GLY A 76 -13.60 -16.14 -4.38
CA GLY A 76 -12.69 -15.79 -5.48
C GLY A 76 -12.94 -16.57 -6.77
N LEU A 77 -14.08 -17.26 -6.90
CA LEU A 77 -14.41 -18.02 -8.10
C LEU A 77 -14.43 -17.14 -9.36
N ASN A 78 -15.13 -16.01 -9.31
CA ASN A 78 -15.18 -15.05 -10.43
C ASN A 78 -13.79 -14.50 -10.79
N LEU A 79 -12.96 -14.20 -9.81
CA LEU A 79 -11.58 -13.76 -10.03
C LEU A 79 -10.76 -14.84 -10.75
N CYS A 80 -10.81 -16.11 -10.29
CA CYS A 80 -10.11 -17.22 -10.95
C CYS A 80 -10.56 -17.42 -12.39
N LEU A 81 -11.87 -17.43 -12.65
CA LEU A 81 -12.44 -17.57 -13.98
C LEU A 81 -12.12 -16.38 -14.90
N THR A 82 -12.16 -15.18 -14.34
CA THR A 82 -11.75 -13.96 -15.06
C THR A 82 -10.29 -14.05 -15.49
N LEU A 83 -9.39 -14.50 -14.61
CA LEU A 83 -7.98 -14.66 -14.95
C LEU A 83 -7.76 -15.73 -16.01
N ALA A 84 -8.43 -16.88 -15.93
CA ALA A 84 -8.35 -17.92 -16.94
C ALA A 84 -8.81 -17.39 -18.32
N GLY A 85 -9.96 -16.71 -18.36
CA GLY A 85 -10.48 -16.06 -19.55
C GLY A 85 -9.59 -14.94 -20.08
N TRP A 86 -9.06 -14.09 -19.20
CA TRP A 86 -8.14 -13.00 -19.54
C TRP A 86 -6.87 -13.53 -20.21
N LEU A 87 -6.22 -14.53 -19.63
CA LEU A 87 -5.01 -15.13 -20.17
C LEU A 87 -5.23 -15.77 -21.55
N THR A 88 -6.45 -16.27 -21.79
CA THR A 88 -6.82 -16.89 -23.07
C THR A 88 -7.11 -15.85 -24.17
N HIS A 89 -7.75 -14.72 -23.82
CA HIS A 89 -8.31 -13.79 -24.81
C HIS A 89 -7.60 -12.43 -24.86
N ARG A 90 -6.72 -12.12 -23.89
CA ARG A 90 -6.04 -10.80 -23.85
C ARG A 90 -5.14 -10.58 -25.07
N ARG A 91 -5.08 -9.34 -25.53
CA ARG A 91 -4.06 -8.91 -26.48
C ARG A 91 -2.68 -8.92 -25.80
N PRO A 92 -1.60 -9.34 -26.48
CA PRO A 92 -0.24 -9.22 -25.97
C PRO A 92 0.08 -7.79 -25.50
N GLY A 93 0.62 -7.65 -24.30
CA GLY A 93 0.93 -6.35 -23.69
C GLY A 93 -0.26 -5.63 -23.04
N ALA A 94 -1.49 -6.10 -23.19
CA ALA A 94 -2.63 -5.55 -22.47
C ALA A 94 -2.57 -5.92 -20.98
N THR A 95 -3.09 -5.03 -20.13
CA THR A 95 -3.13 -5.20 -18.68
C THR A 95 -4.55 -5.18 -18.14
N LEU A 96 -4.77 -5.94 -17.08
CA LEU A 96 -6.02 -6.02 -16.32
C LEU A 96 -5.82 -5.39 -14.94
N HIS A 97 -6.75 -4.55 -14.52
CA HIS A 97 -6.85 -4.12 -13.14
C HIS A 97 -8.16 -4.66 -12.54
N TYR A 98 -8.04 -5.55 -11.58
CA TYR A 98 -9.20 -6.14 -10.92
C TYR A 98 -9.37 -5.57 -9.52
N LEU A 99 -10.54 -5.01 -9.23
CA LEU A 99 -10.92 -4.51 -7.92
C LEU A 99 -11.96 -5.43 -7.33
N GLY A 100 -11.63 -6.04 -6.19
CA GLY A 100 -12.59 -6.83 -5.42
C GLY A 100 -12.94 -6.12 -4.11
N PHE A 101 -14.23 -6.01 -3.79
CA PHE A 101 -14.72 -5.40 -2.57
C PHE A 101 -15.36 -6.47 -1.69
N GLU A 102 -14.84 -6.63 -0.45
CA GLU A 102 -15.33 -7.64 0.48
C GLU A 102 -15.21 -7.12 1.92
N ARG A 103 -16.27 -7.24 2.68
CA ARG A 103 -16.28 -6.80 4.09
C ARG A 103 -15.90 -7.88 5.09
N ALA A 104 -15.99 -9.14 4.68
CA ALA A 104 -15.72 -10.31 5.51
C ALA A 104 -14.95 -11.36 4.68
N PRO A 105 -13.65 -11.12 4.38
CA PRO A 105 -12.87 -11.97 3.52
C PRO A 105 -12.76 -13.39 4.07
N LEU A 106 -12.90 -14.38 3.18
CA LEU A 106 -12.72 -15.78 3.53
C LEU A 106 -11.25 -16.10 3.81
N ARG A 107 -11.03 -17.09 4.66
CA ARG A 107 -9.69 -17.61 4.93
C ARG A 107 -9.17 -18.41 3.72
N PRO A 108 -7.85 -18.40 3.48
CA PRO A 108 -7.25 -19.17 2.40
C PRO A 108 -7.62 -20.67 2.41
N GLU A 109 -7.73 -21.28 3.58
CA GLU A 109 -8.14 -22.70 3.72
C GLU A 109 -9.58 -22.94 3.25
N ASP A 110 -10.50 -22.03 3.54
CA ASP A 110 -11.90 -22.14 3.11
C ASP A 110 -12.02 -21.96 1.59
N MET A 111 -11.29 -20.99 1.02
CA MET A 111 -11.21 -20.81 -0.43
C MET A 111 -10.61 -22.03 -1.12
N ARG A 112 -9.53 -22.61 -0.55
CA ARG A 112 -8.91 -23.83 -1.09
C ARG A 112 -9.88 -25.01 -1.03
N ARG A 113 -10.65 -25.15 0.03
CA ARG A 113 -11.69 -26.18 0.13
C ARG A 113 -12.80 -25.95 -0.89
N ALA A 114 -13.27 -24.71 -1.01
CA ALA A 114 -14.38 -24.35 -1.91
C ALA A 114 -14.05 -24.56 -3.40
N LEU A 115 -12.83 -24.21 -3.81
CA LEU A 115 -12.44 -24.17 -5.24
C LEU A 115 -11.49 -25.32 -5.64
N GLY A 116 -10.90 -26.03 -4.67
CA GLY A 116 -9.86 -27.01 -4.93
C GLY A 116 -10.31 -28.27 -5.67
N HIS A 117 -11.62 -28.50 -5.78
CA HIS A 117 -12.17 -29.62 -6.56
C HIS A 117 -12.25 -29.34 -8.07
N TRP A 118 -11.96 -28.11 -8.52
CA TRP A 118 -11.86 -27.73 -9.93
C TRP A 118 -10.39 -27.61 -10.38
N PRO A 119 -9.82 -28.66 -11.02
CA PRO A 119 -8.41 -28.68 -11.40
C PRO A 119 -8.01 -27.53 -12.34
N GLU A 120 -8.92 -27.04 -13.17
CA GLU A 120 -8.72 -25.94 -14.09
C GLU A 120 -8.46 -24.60 -13.40
N LEU A 121 -8.91 -24.42 -12.17
CA LEU A 121 -8.68 -23.22 -11.37
C LEU A 121 -7.41 -23.28 -10.53
N ALA A 122 -6.81 -24.47 -10.36
CA ALA A 122 -5.72 -24.71 -9.45
C ALA A 122 -4.50 -23.77 -9.63
N PRO A 123 -4.04 -23.46 -10.87
CA PRO A 123 -2.89 -22.56 -11.04
C PRO A 123 -3.18 -21.14 -10.54
N MET A 124 -4.36 -20.59 -10.86
CA MET A 124 -4.79 -19.26 -10.47
C MET A 124 -5.00 -19.20 -8.95
N LEU A 125 -5.74 -20.17 -8.41
CA LEU A 125 -6.05 -20.27 -6.99
C LEU A 125 -4.76 -20.36 -6.16
N SER A 126 -3.83 -21.24 -6.52
CA SER A 126 -2.58 -21.41 -5.78
C SER A 126 -1.76 -20.12 -5.71
N ALA A 127 -1.61 -19.42 -6.84
CA ALA A 127 -0.86 -18.18 -6.90
C ALA A 127 -1.55 -17.03 -6.12
N LEU A 128 -2.88 -16.95 -6.19
CA LEU A 128 -3.66 -15.97 -5.41
C LEU A 128 -3.55 -16.23 -3.92
N LEU A 129 -3.73 -17.49 -3.47
CA LEU A 129 -3.70 -17.84 -2.05
C LEU A 129 -2.32 -17.67 -1.42
N THR A 130 -1.23 -17.84 -2.19
CA THR A 130 0.14 -17.57 -1.73
C THR A 130 0.34 -16.10 -1.36
N ARG A 131 -0.45 -15.20 -1.94
CA ARG A 131 -0.35 -13.74 -1.75
C ARG A 131 -1.65 -13.13 -1.24
N TRP A 132 -2.54 -13.97 -0.69
CA TRP A 132 -3.82 -13.47 -0.14
C TRP A 132 -3.56 -12.56 1.05
N PRO A 133 -4.19 -11.37 1.10
CA PRO A 133 -3.92 -10.44 2.19
C PRO A 133 -4.52 -10.92 3.50
N ASP A 134 -3.87 -10.53 4.59
CA ASP A 134 -4.43 -10.66 5.93
C ASP A 134 -5.78 -9.92 6.04
N PRO A 135 -6.69 -10.32 6.94
CA PRO A 135 -8.02 -9.73 7.09
C PRO A 135 -7.97 -8.35 7.79
N LEU A 136 -7.16 -7.45 7.26
CA LEU A 136 -6.99 -6.10 7.79
C LEU A 136 -7.78 -5.10 6.95
N PRO A 137 -8.52 -4.14 7.55
CA PRO A 137 -9.28 -3.16 6.80
C PRO A 137 -8.41 -2.32 5.86
N GLY A 138 -8.88 -2.05 4.64
CA GLY A 138 -8.21 -1.19 3.67
C GLY A 138 -8.06 -1.80 2.29
N CYS A 139 -7.24 -1.18 1.45
CA CYS A 139 -6.90 -1.67 0.12
C CYS A 139 -5.61 -2.49 0.16
N HIS A 140 -5.64 -3.65 -0.45
CA HIS A 140 -4.52 -4.58 -0.55
C HIS A 140 -4.14 -4.81 -2.01
N ARG A 141 -3.19 -4.01 -2.52
CA ARG A 141 -2.70 -4.12 -3.90
C ARG A 141 -1.69 -5.26 -4.05
N ARG A 142 -1.85 -6.06 -5.11
CA ARG A 142 -0.94 -7.13 -5.53
C ARG A 142 -0.66 -7.02 -7.03
N TYR A 143 0.55 -7.34 -7.43
CA TYR A 143 0.95 -7.34 -8.84
C TYR A 143 1.33 -8.74 -9.29
N PHE A 144 0.76 -9.18 -10.42
CA PHE A 144 1.09 -10.44 -11.08
C PHE A 144 1.55 -10.12 -12.51
N PRO A 145 2.85 -9.80 -12.69
CA PRO A 145 3.38 -9.33 -13.99
C PRO A 145 3.16 -10.31 -15.13
N ASP A 146 3.34 -11.60 -14.89
CA ASP A 146 3.15 -12.67 -15.89
C ASP A 146 1.73 -12.70 -16.42
N TRP A 147 0.78 -12.29 -15.61
CA TRP A 147 -0.64 -12.21 -15.99
C TRP A 147 -1.03 -10.81 -16.50
N GLY A 148 -0.13 -9.83 -16.44
CA GLY A 148 -0.45 -8.44 -16.68
C GLY A 148 -1.54 -7.93 -15.72
N LEU A 149 -1.60 -8.46 -14.50
CA LEU A 149 -2.65 -8.18 -13.52
C LEU A 149 -2.16 -7.25 -12.41
N THR A 150 -2.95 -6.20 -12.17
CA THR A 150 -3.00 -5.49 -10.89
C THR A 150 -4.28 -5.91 -10.17
N LEU A 151 -4.16 -6.40 -8.96
CA LEU A 151 -5.28 -6.82 -8.11
C LEU A 151 -5.35 -5.91 -6.89
N ASP A 152 -6.47 -5.20 -6.73
CA ASP A 152 -6.79 -4.41 -5.54
C ASP A 152 -7.94 -5.07 -4.79
N LEU A 153 -7.67 -5.63 -3.62
CA LEU A 153 -8.69 -6.18 -2.73
C LEU A 153 -9.00 -5.16 -1.64
N TRP A 154 -10.21 -4.63 -1.68
CA TRP A 154 -10.72 -3.69 -0.69
C TRP A 154 -11.47 -4.45 0.41
N TRP A 155 -10.82 -4.63 1.54
CA TRP A 155 -11.45 -5.19 2.74
C TRP A 155 -12.23 -4.09 3.46
N ALA A 156 -13.43 -3.82 2.99
CA ALA A 156 -14.31 -2.74 3.43
C ALA A 156 -15.76 -2.96 2.99
N ASP A 157 -16.68 -2.17 3.54
CA ASP A 157 -18.02 -2.03 2.92
C ASP A 157 -17.86 -1.49 1.50
N ALA A 158 -18.48 -2.16 0.54
CA ALA A 158 -18.32 -1.85 -0.88
C ALA A 158 -18.82 -0.43 -1.22
N ALA A 159 -19.94 0.01 -0.66
CA ALA A 159 -20.46 1.34 -0.94
C ALA A 159 -19.56 2.43 -0.37
N ASP A 160 -19.00 2.23 0.82
CA ASP A 160 -18.04 3.16 1.42
C ASP A 160 -16.74 3.27 0.58
N ALA A 161 -16.21 2.13 0.13
CA ALA A 161 -15.01 2.10 -0.71
C ALA A 161 -15.25 2.74 -2.09
N LEU A 162 -16.40 2.46 -2.72
CA LEU A 162 -16.75 3.06 -4.00
C LEU A 162 -17.02 4.56 -3.90
N GLU A 163 -17.64 5.04 -2.83
CA GLU A 163 -17.82 6.48 -2.58
C GLU A 163 -16.47 7.17 -2.38
N ASP A 164 -15.52 6.54 -1.68
CA ASP A 164 -14.15 7.04 -1.53
C ASP A 164 -13.48 7.18 -2.89
N LEU A 165 -13.50 6.12 -3.72
CA LEU A 165 -12.96 6.14 -5.08
C LEU A 165 -13.68 7.17 -5.98
N ALA A 166 -15.00 7.22 -5.97
CA ALA A 166 -15.80 8.15 -6.77
C ALA A 166 -15.52 9.62 -6.40
N SER A 167 -15.12 9.87 -5.15
CA SER A 167 -14.75 11.20 -4.67
C SER A 167 -13.54 11.83 -5.38
N HIS A 168 -12.77 11.04 -6.13
CA HIS A 168 -11.72 11.54 -7.02
C HIS A 168 -12.23 12.15 -8.32
N GLY A 169 -13.54 12.03 -8.63
CA GLY A 169 -14.16 12.61 -9.83
C GLY A 169 -13.69 11.95 -11.14
N ARG A 170 -13.19 10.72 -11.08
CA ARG A 170 -12.66 9.98 -12.24
C ARG A 170 -13.42 8.71 -12.54
N ARG A 171 -13.32 8.28 -13.78
CA ARG A 171 -13.96 7.08 -14.30
C ARG A 171 -12.89 6.07 -14.70
N TRP A 172 -12.91 4.91 -14.08
CA TRP A 172 -11.90 3.88 -14.30
C TRP A 172 -12.47 2.55 -14.76
N ILE A 173 -13.73 2.21 -14.39
CA ILE A 173 -14.26 0.86 -14.49
C ILE A 173 -14.88 0.60 -15.87
N ASP A 174 -14.51 -0.53 -16.47
CA ASP A 174 -15.02 -1.00 -17.75
C ASP A 174 -16.12 -2.05 -17.59
N ALA A 175 -16.08 -2.87 -16.52
CA ALA A 175 -17.09 -3.89 -16.26
C ALA A 175 -17.33 -4.06 -14.76
N TRP A 176 -18.57 -4.34 -14.39
CA TRP A 176 -18.98 -4.59 -13.01
C TRP A 176 -19.54 -6.00 -12.86
N TYR A 177 -19.11 -6.66 -11.76
CA TYR A 177 -19.74 -7.87 -11.24
C TYR A 177 -20.46 -7.50 -9.94
N LEU A 178 -21.77 -7.68 -9.91
CA LEU A 178 -22.55 -7.49 -8.69
C LEU A 178 -22.89 -8.87 -8.15
N ASP A 179 -22.00 -9.39 -7.30
CA ASP A 179 -22.03 -10.75 -6.75
C ASP A 179 -22.04 -10.75 -5.21
N GLY A 180 -22.91 -9.98 -4.62
CA GLY A 180 -23.20 -10.07 -3.18
C GLY A 180 -24.28 -11.12 -2.91
N PHE A 181 -24.50 -11.45 -1.63
CA PHE A 181 -25.62 -12.30 -1.23
C PHE A 181 -26.96 -11.75 -1.73
N ALA A 182 -27.96 -12.63 -1.87
CA ALA A 182 -29.26 -12.25 -2.41
C ALA A 182 -29.86 -11.03 -1.70
N PRO A 183 -30.42 -10.04 -2.41
CA PRO A 183 -30.95 -8.80 -1.81
C PRO A 183 -31.99 -9.02 -0.70
N SER A 184 -32.70 -10.15 -0.76
CA SER A 184 -33.69 -10.55 0.26
C SER A 184 -33.06 -11.09 1.55
N ARG A 185 -31.77 -11.49 1.51
CA ARG A 185 -31.02 -12.03 2.65
C ARG A 185 -30.07 -11.01 3.23
N GLU A 186 -29.45 -10.23 2.38
CA GLU A 186 -28.51 -9.17 2.76
C GLU A 186 -28.78 -7.90 1.94
N PRO A 187 -29.66 -7.01 2.39
CA PRO A 187 -30.00 -5.78 1.65
C PRO A 187 -28.88 -4.73 1.69
N GLY A 188 -27.89 -4.85 2.60
CA GLY A 188 -26.84 -3.87 2.82
C GLY A 188 -26.09 -3.43 1.55
N PRO A 189 -25.56 -4.35 0.73
CA PRO A 189 -24.83 -4.00 -0.50
C PRO A 189 -25.73 -3.45 -1.63
N TRP A 190 -27.06 -3.66 -1.58
CA TRP A 190 -27.99 -3.33 -2.66
C TRP A 190 -28.67 -1.97 -2.49
N GLN A 191 -27.89 -0.95 -2.11
CA GLN A 191 -28.41 0.42 -1.82
C GLN A 191 -28.16 1.38 -2.98
N GLN A 192 -28.99 2.42 -3.09
CA GLN A 192 -28.86 3.42 -4.15
C GLN A 192 -27.49 4.08 -4.19
N ARG A 193 -26.86 4.35 -3.02
CA ARG A 193 -25.53 4.96 -2.95
C ARG A 193 -24.43 4.09 -3.63
N LEU A 194 -24.56 2.75 -3.58
CA LEU A 194 -23.65 1.86 -4.30
C LEU A 194 -23.78 2.06 -5.82
N TYR A 195 -25.01 2.05 -6.34
CA TYR A 195 -25.25 2.20 -7.78
C TYR A 195 -24.85 3.58 -8.30
N ASP A 196 -25.06 4.63 -7.51
CA ASP A 196 -24.63 5.99 -7.84
C ASP A 196 -23.09 6.08 -7.90
N ALA A 197 -22.38 5.48 -6.96
CA ALA A 197 -20.92 5.42 -6.95
C ALA A 197 -20.38 4.58 -8.14
N MET A 198 -21.00 3.42 -8.43
CA MET A 198 -20.68 2.62 -9.62
C MET A 198 -20.83 3.44 -10.89
N ALA A 199 -21.94 4.14 -11.07
CA ALA A 199 -22.18 4.99 -12.23
C ALA A 199 -21.13 6.13 -12.35
N GLY A 200 -20.74 6.74 -11.22
CA GLY A 200 -19.70 7.76 -11.15
C GLY A 200 -18.32 7.25 -11.56
N LEU A 201 -18.00 5.97 -11.27
CA LEU A 201 -16.75 5.32 -11.58
C LEU A 201 -16.70 4.68 -12.97
N SER A 202 -17.86 4.48 -13.61
CA SER A 202 -17.99 3.80 -14.91
C SER A 202 -17.44 4.64 -16.05
N ARG A 203 -16.58 4.07 -16.88
CA ARG A 203 -16.20 4.63 -18.19
C ARG A 203 -17.40 4.64 -19.14
N ALA A 204 -17.29 5.37 -20.23
CA ALA A 204 -18.28 5.27 -21.30
C ALA A 204 -18.41 3.81 -21.75
N GLU A 205 -19.66 3.37 -21.92
CA GLU A 205 -19.99 1.98 -22.33
C GLU A 205 -19.58 0.89 -21.32
N ALA A 206 -19.24 1.24 -20.08
CA ALA A 206 -19.03 0.27 -19.03
C ALA A 206 -20.27 -0.63 -18.87
N THR A 207 -20.04 -1.91 -18.66
CA THR A 207 -21.09 -2.90 -18.51
C THR A 207 -21.27 -3.35 -17.08
N PHE A 208 -22.39 -3.95 -16.76
CA PHE A 208 -22.59 -4.69 -15.50
C PHE A 208 -23.32 -6.00 -15.75
N ALA A 209 -23.12 -6.95 -14.86
CA ALA A 209 -23.88 -8.19 -14.80
C ALA A 209 -24.13 -8.62 -13.36
N THR A 210 -25.28 -9.27 -13.12
CA THR A 210 -25.64 -9.82 -11.81
C THR A 210 -26.60 -11.01 -11.98
N PHE A 211 -26.52 -11.96 -11.05
CA PHE A 211 -27.39 -13.13 -11.00
C PHE A 211 -28.85 -12.80 -10.61
N THR A 212 -29.08 -11.64 -9.99
CA THR A 212 -30.42 -11.27 -9.47
C THR A 212 -31.21 -10.45 -10.48
N ALA A 213 -32.52 -10.64 -10.51
CA ALA A 213 -33.48 -9.82 -11.26
C ALA A 213 -34.45 -9.06 -10.35
N ALA A 214 -34.07 -8.85 -9.09
CA ALA A 214 -34.91 -8.13 -8.11
C ALA A 214 -35.31 -6.74 -8.62
N GLY A 215 -36.58 -6.39 -8.40
CA GLY A 215 -37.15 -5.15 -8.91
C GLY A 215 -36.47 -3.90 -8.39
N ASP A 216 -36.03 -3.90 -7.13
CA ASP A 216 -35.33 -2.77 -6.51
C ASP A 216 -33.94 -2.59 -7.09
N VAL A 217 -33.19 -3.67 -7.31
CA VAL A 217 -31.87 -3.63 -7.98
C VAL A 217 -32.00 -3.06 -9.38
N ARG A 218 -32.98 -3.54 -10.17
CA ARG A 218 -33.25 -3.07 -11.51
C ARG A 218 -33.56 -1.56 -11.53
N ARG A 219 -34.45 -1.11 -10.63
CA ARG A 219 -34.83 0.30 -10.53
C ARG A 219 -33.67 1.17 -10.07
N GLY A 220 -32.91 0.71 -9.07
CA GLY A 220 -31.75 1.45 -8.54
C GLY A 220 -30.68 1.68 -9.60
N LEU A 221 -30.30 0.64 -10.33
CA LEU A 221 -29.34 0.72 -11.45
C LEU A 221 -29.84 1.68 -12.55
N ALA A 222 -31.11 1.55 -12.94
CA ALA A 222 -31.71 2.46 -13.93
C ALA A 222 -31.73 3.93 -13.47
N THR A 223 -32.01 4.17 -12.19
CA THR A 223 -31.98 5.52 -11.60
C THR A 223 -30.58 6.14 -11.63
N SER A 224 -29.54 5.32 -11.48
CA SER A 224 -28.13 5.76 -11.56
C SER A 224 -27.61 5.93 -12.98
N GLY A 225 -28.41 5.63 -14.00
CA GLY A 225 -28.06 5.89 -15.41
C GLY A 225 -27.61 4.66 -16.20
N PHE A 226 -27.79 3.46 -15.66
CA PHE A 226 -27.60 2.22 -16.42
C PHE A 226 -28.84 1.87 -17.26
N GLU A 227 -28.63 1.45 -18.49
CA GLU A 227 -29.65 0.73 -19.26
C GLU A 227 -29.66 -0.72 -18.83
N VAL A 228 -30.78 -1.17 -18.26
CA VAL A 228 -30.87 -2.48 -17.63
C VAL A 228 -31.73 -3.43 -18.47
N HIS A 229 -31.14 -4.57 -18.81
CA HIS A 229 -31.80 -5.62 -19.56
C HIS A 229 -31.96 -6.89 -18.73
N LYS A 230 -33.07 -7.58 -18.93
CA LYS A 230 -33.24 -8.94 -18.43
C LYS A 230 -32.67 -9.93 -19.45
N ARG A 231 -32.00 -10.95 -18.95
CA ARG A 231 -31.59 -12.13 -19.70
C ARG A 231 -32.08 -13.40 -18.99
N PRO A 232 -32.18 -14.55 -19.66
CA PRO A 232 -32.48 -15.80 -18.97
C PRO A 232 -31.54 -16.02 -17.78
N GLY A 233 -32.05 -16.50 -16.67
CA GLY A 233 -31.19 -16.89 -15.54
C GLY A 233 -30.50 -18.22 -15.80
N PHE A 234 -29.54 -18.57 -14.95
CA PHE A 234 -28.83 -19.84 -15.02
C PHE A 234 -29.54 -20.89 -14.14
N GLY A 235 -29.59 -22.14 -14.62
CA GLY A 235 -30.20 -23.27 -13.91
C GLY A 235 -31.67 -23.02 -13.56
N SER A 236 -32.00 -23.04 -12.27
CA SER A 236 -33.38 -22.83 -11.77
C SER A 236 -33.78 -21.34 -11.69
N LYS A 237 -32.85 -20.39 -11.85
CA LYS A 237 -33.13 -18.95 -11.81
C LYS A 237 -33.83 -18.51 -13.10
N ARG A 238 -34.97 -17.82 -12.98
CA ARG A 238 -35.76 -17.40 -14.14
C ARG A 238 -35.09 -16.29 -14.98
N ASP A 239 -34.60 -15.29 -14.31
CA ASP A 239 -34.02 -14.07 -14.93
C ASP A 239 -32.75 -13.64 -14.19
N ALA A 240 -31.80 -13.08 -14.92
CA ALA A 240 -30.64 -12.31 -14.47
C ALA A 240 -30.67 -10.91 -15.08
N LEU A 241 -29.85 -9.98 -14.58
CA LEU A 241 -29.72 -8.64 -15.17
C LEU A 241 -28.33 -8.42 -15.75
N CYS A 242 -28.28 -7.72 -16.87
CA CYS A 242 -27.08 -7.12 -17.43
C CYS A 242 -27.41 -5.75 -18.01
N GLY A 243 -26.39 -4.96 -18.35
CA GLY A 243 -26.61 -3.67 -18.98
C GLY A 243 -25.36 -2.86 -19.18
N THR A 244 -25.55 -1.63 -19.63
CA THR A 244 -24.48 -0.67 -19.92
C THR A 244 -24.80 0.69 -19.32
N ILE A 245 -23.77 1.45 -18.99
CA ILE A 245 -23.95 2.85 -18.57
C ILE A 245 -24.30 3.71 -19.80
N LYS A 246 -25.41 4.45 -19.75
CA LYS A 246 -25.83 5.40 -20.82
C LYS A 246 -25.51 6.84 -20.48
N SER A 247 -25.75 7.23 -19.23
CA SER A 247 -25.55 8.60 -18.81
C SER A 247 -25.10 8.63 -17.34
N ALA A 248 -23.79 8.55 -17.12
CA ALA A 248 -23.29 8.65 -15.76
C ALA A 248 -23.49 10.06 -15.22
N ARG A 249 -24.25 10.22 -14.13
CA ARG A 249 -24.16 11.40 -13.28
C ARG A 249 -22.73 11.45 -12.73
N ALA A 250 -21.99 12.53 -13.05
CA ALA A 250 -20.76 12.79 -12.37
C ALA A 250 -21.08 13.01 -10.88
N ALA A 251 -20.58 12.13 -10.01
CA ALA A 251 -20.50 12.50 -8.61
C ALA A 251 -19.64 13.76 -8.54
N ALA A 252 -20.14 14.82 -7.95
CA ALA A 252 -19.34 16.03 -7.75
C ALA A 252 -18.16 15.64 -6.83
N PRO A 253 -16.90 15.84 -7.24
CA PRO A 253 -15.78 15.53 -6.39
C PRO A 253 -15.84 16.38 -5.12
N VAL A 254 -15.62 15.77 -3.97
CA VAL A 254 -15.46 16.53 -2.73
C VAL A 254 -14.09 17.18 -2.77
N ILE A 255 -14.04 18.43 -3.15
CA ILE A 255 -12.81 19.20 -3.29
C ILE A 255 -12.50 19.88 -1.95
N THR A 256 -11.31 19.62 -1.43
CA THR A 256 -10.78 20.20 -0.19
C THR A 256 -9.40 20.80 -0.42
N PRO A 257 -8.91 21.72 0.45
CA PRO A 257 -7.63 22.41 0.23
C PRO A 257 -6.41 21.52 -0.03
N TRP A 258 -6.42 20.32 0.53
CA TRP A 258 -5.32 19.35 0.40
C TRP A 258 -5.62 18.19 -0.53
N ASP A 259 -6.76 18.20 -1.19
CA ASP A 259 -7.07 17.21 -2.21
C ASP A 259 -6.33 17.55 -3.50
N LEU A 260 -5.60 16.58 -3.99
CA LEU A 260 -4.78 16.73 -5.16
C LEU A 260 -5.53 16.21 -6.38
N ASN A 261 -5.60 17.04 -7.42
CA ASN A 261 -6.09 16.60 -8.71
C ASN A 261 -5.06 15.65 -9.31
N PRO A 262 -5.38 14.35 -9.51
CA PRO A 262 -4.46 13.45 -10.18
C PRO A 262 -4.14 13.97 -11.59
N ALA A 263 -2.94 13.66 -12.09
CA ALA A 263 -2.54 14.04 -13.43
C ALA A 263 -3.56 13.52 -14.47
N PRO A 264 -3.95 14.35 -15.45
CA PRO A 264 -4.94 13.94 -16.44
C PRO A 264 -4.44 12.84 -17.37
N HIS A 265 -3.14 12.75 -17.58
CA HIS A 265 -2.50 11.79 -18.49
C HIS A 265 -1.26 11.18 -17.84
N LYS A 266 -1.01 9.91 -18.17
CA LYS A 266 0.23 9.22 -17.78
C LYS A 266 1.41 9.89 -18.49
N PRO A 267 2.46 10.32 -17.76
CA PRO A 267 3.67 10.87 -18.39
C PRO A 267 4.44 9.78 -19.14
N GLU A 268 5.09 10.15 -20.23
CA GLU A 268 6.00 9.23 -20.94
C GLU A 268 7.35 9.11 -20.23
N ARG A 269 7.82 10.20 -19.63
CA ARG A 269 9.09 10.29 -18.92
C ARG A 269 8.95 11.00 -17.59
N ALA A 270 9.78 10.57 -16.63
CA ALA A 270 9.88 11.21 -15.32
C ALA A 270 11.32 11.29 -14.85
N LEU A 271 11.61 12.31 -14.05
CA LEU A 271 12.84 12.44 -13.27
C LEU A 271 12.59 11.97 -11.83
N VAL A 272 13.59 11.34 -11.23
CA VAL A 272 13.60 11.09 -9.78
C VAL A 272 14.95 11.56 -9.23
N LEU A 273 14.92 12.48 -8.28
CA LEU A 273 16.11 12.96 -7.59
C LEU A 273 16.28 12.17 -6.29
N GLY A 274 17.43 11.46 -6.19
CA GLY A 274 17.78 10.57 -5.09
C GLY A 274 17.53 9.09 -5.39
N ALA A 275 18.51 8.25 -5.08
CA ALA A 275 18.50 6.79 -5.27
C ALA A 275 18.50 6.01 -3.94
N GLY A 276 17.97 6.59 -2.87
CA GLY A 276 17.65 5.90 -1.62
C GLY A 276 16.32 5.13 -1.73
N LEU A 277 15.82 4.55 -0.61
CA LEU A 277 14.57 3.79 -0.60
C LEU A 277 13.39 4.56 -1.21
N ALA A 278 13.23 5.85 -0.89
CA ALA A 278 12.16 6.67 -1.42
C ALA A 278 12.23 6.77 -2.96
N GLY A 279 13.39 7.16 -3.49
CA GLY A 279 13.57 7.36 -4.94
C GLY A 279 13.55 6.06 -5.72
N ALA A 280 14.17 4.99 -5.21
CA ALA A 280 14.16 3.68 -5.86
C ALA A 280 12.75 3.11 -5.98
N HIS A 281 11.95 3.19 -4.92
CA HIS A 281 10.54 2.77 -4.98
C HIS A 281 9.69 3.67 -5.88
N ALA A 282 9.90 5.00 -5.86
CA ALA A 282 9.19 5.92 -6.75
C ALA A 282 9.50 5.64 -8.22
N ALA A 283 10.78 5.46 -8.55
CA ALA A 283 11.22 5.11 -9.90
C ALA A 283 10.62 3.77 -10.36
N PHE A 284 10.67 2.76 -9.50
CA PHE A 284 10.10 1.44 -9.81
C PHE A 284 8.59 1.48 -9.98
N ALA A 285 7.86 2.21 -9.11
CA ALA A 285 6.42 2.35 -9.22
C ALA A 285 5.98 3.06 -10.52
N LEU A 286 6.72 4.08 -10.96
CA LEU A 286 6.50 4.74 -12.25
C LEU A 286 6.87 3.85 -13.43
N ALA A 287 8.03 3.19 -13.38
CA ALA A 287 8.51 2.30 -14.44
C ALA A 287 7.57 1.11 -14.67
N ARG A 288 7.05 0.52 -13.59
CA ARG A 288 6.04 -0.55 -13.67
C ARG A 288 4.74 -0.13 -14.36
N ARG A 289 4.42 1.18 -14.37
CA ARG A 289 3.31 1.78 -15.13
C ARG A 289 3.69 2.14 -16.55
N GLY A 290 4.91 1.76 -17.01
CA GLY A 290 5.41 2.01 -18.37
C GLY A 290 5.93 3.43 -18.58
N VAL A 291 6.31 4.15 -17.51
CA VAL A 291 6.97 5.46 -17.58
C VAL A 291 8.48 5.23 -17.65
N ALA A 292 9.16 5.87 -18.61
CA ALA A 292 10.61 5.87 -18.66
C ALA A 292 11.16 6.83 -17.58
N VAL A 293 12.03 6.34 -16.69
CA VAL A 293 12.49 7.10 -15.52
C VAL A 293 13.99 7.33 -15.57
N THR A 294 14.41 8.59 -15.42
CA THR A 294 15.80 8.94 -15.17
C THR A 294 15.98 9.25 -13.69
N VAL A 295 16.80 8.45 -13.01
CA VAL A 295 17.17 8.66 -11.60
C VAL A 295 18.52 9.33 -11.52
N LEU A 296 18.59 10.45 -10.81
CA LEU A 296 19.81 11.20 -10.55
C LEU A 296 20.15 11.13 -9.06
N GLU A 297 21.35 10.66 -8.75
CA GLU A 297 21.84 10.51 -7.38
C GLU A 297 23.10 11.36 -7.16
N ALA A 298 23.09 12.14 -6.09
CA ALA A 298 24.18 13.05 -5.78
C ALA A 298 25.51 12.32 -5.47
N ALA A 299 25.42 11.18 -4.81
CA ALA A 299 26.56 10.35 -4.43
C ALA A 299 26.36 8.90 -4.91
N SER A 300 26.40 7.94 -4.02
CA SER A 300 26.18 6.52 -4.34
C SER A 300 24.74 6.08 -4.04
N VAL A 301 24.28 5.05 -4.75
CA VAL A 301 22.97 4.43 -4.52
C VAL A 301 22.82 4.03 -3.04
N ALA A 302 21.75 4.48 -2.41
CA ALA A 302 21.44 4.25 -1.00
C ALA A 302 22.55 4.73 -0.04
N GLY A 303 23.37 5.70 -0.41
CA GLY A 303 24.48 6.19 0.39
C GLY A 303 24.11 7.05 1.59
N GLY A 304 22.85 7.55 1.68
CA GLY A 304 22.34 8.36 2.79
C GLY A 304 21.65 7.53 3.87
N GLY A 305 20.46 7.93 4.28
CA GLY A 305 19.64 7.23 5.30
C GLY A 305 19.26 5.77 4.99
N SER A 306 19.57 5.29 3.80
CA SER A 306 19.33 3.92 3.32
C SER A 306 20.60 3.05 3.33
N SER A 307 21.66 3.47 4.03
CA SER A 307 22.97 2.81 3.97
C SER A 307 23.26 1.82 5.10
N ASN A 308 22.31 1.59 6.02
CA ASN A 308 22.46 0.63 7.11
C ASN A 308 22.74 -0.79 6.59
N LEU A 309 23.55 -1.56 7.35
CA LEU A 309 23.86 -2.96 7.07
C LEU A 309 22.58 -3.80 6.96
N GLN A 310 21.66 -3.62 7.90
CA GLN A 310 20.34 -4.23 7.93
C GLN A 310 19.31 -3.17 8.38
N GLY A 311 18.15 -3.19 7.79
CA GLY A 311 16.96 -2.48 8.26
C GLY A 311 15.84 -3.47 8.55
N VAL A 312 14.86 -3.09 9.30
CA VAL A 312 13.73 -3.96 9.70
C VAL A 312 12.45 -3.51 9.02
N THR A 313 11.73 -4.46 8.42
CA THR A 313 10.36 -4.25 7.97
C THR A 313 9.43 -4.59 9.12
N TYR A 314 8.84 -3.58 9.71
CA TYR A 314 7.98 -3.74 10.89
C TYR A 314 6.84 -2.74 10.88
N THR A 315 5.78 -3.06 11.64
CA THR A 315 4.71 -2.13 12.00
C THR A 315 4.57 -2.06 13.52
N ARG A 316 3.83 -1.07 14.00
CA ARG A 316 3.43 -0.97 15.39
C ARG A 316 1.92 -0.91 15.44
N LEU A 317 1.32 -1.91 16.06
CA LEU A 317 -0.10 -1.85 16.37
C LEU A 317 -0.37 -0.81 17.44
N SER A 318 -1.44 -0.07 17.24
CA SER A 318 -2.06 0.77 18.24
C SER A 318 -3.51 0.33 18.38
N HIS A 319 -4.03 0.34 19.58
CA HIS A 319 -5.46 0.10 19.81
C HIS A 319 -6.35 1.21 19.21
N GLN A 320 -5.75 2.34 18.80
CA GLN A 320 -6.49 3.46 18.23
C GLN A 320 -6.39 3.48 16.70
N HIS A 321 -7.52 3.72 16.07
CA HIS A 321 -7.63 3.97 14.64
C HIS A 321 -7.24 5.43 14.34
N ASN A 322 -6.17 5.63 13.58
CA ASN A 322 -5.71 6.95 13.14
C ASN A 322 -4.83 6.81 11.88
N PRO A 323 -4.59 7.90 11.13
CA PRO A 323 -3.85 7.81 9.87
C PRO A 323 -2.44 7.21 9.99
N LEU A 324 -1.75 7.39 11.12
CA LEU A 324 -0.42 6.83 11.32
C LEU A 324 -0.47 5.31 11.49
N THR A 325 -1.40 4.80 12.29
CA THR A 325 -1.62 3.36 12.46
C THR A 325 -2.06 2.72 11.14
N ASP A 326 -3.05 3.31 10.49
CA ASP A 326 -3.64 2.76 9.27
C ASP A 326 -2.64 2.69 8.13
N PHE A 327 -1.89 3.79 7.93
CA PHE A 327 -0.83 3.80 6.91
C PHE A 327 0.31 2.84 7.26
N SER A 328 0.68 2.72 8.56
CA SER A 328 1.74 1.80 8.98
C SER A 328 1.36 0.34 8.70
N LEU A 329 0.10 -0.04 8.95
CA LEU A 329 -0.40 -1.39 8.67
C LEU A 329 -0.50 -1.66 7.16
N ALA A 330 -1.13 -0.76 6.41
CA ALA A 330 -1.24 -0.88 4.96
C ALA A 330 0.14 -0.91 4.29
N GLY A 331 1.06 -0.03 4.73
CA GLY A 331 2.44 0.02 4.25
C GLY A 331 3.22 -1.24 4.56
N PHE A 332 3.07 -1.79 5.76
CA PHE A 332 3.69 -3.06 6.15
C PHE A 332 3.18 -4.23 5.30
N GLY A 333 1.85 -4.37 5.15
CA GLY A 333 1.25 -5.43 4.34
C GLY A 333 1.63 -5.36 2.86
N PHE A 334 1.73 -4.14 2.30
CA PHE A 334 2.22 -3.94 0.93
C PHE A 334 3.72 -4.23 0.81
N ALA A 335 4.54 -3.75 1.74
CA ALA A 335 5.98 -3.91 1.73
C ALA A 335 6.41 -5.38 1.86
N THR A 336 5.80 -6.12 2.77
CA THR A 336 6.10 -7.55 2.96
C THR A 336 5.81 -8.35 1.69
N ASP A 337 4.65 -8.19 1.07
CA ASP A 337 4.33 -8.85 -0.20
C ASP A 337 5.28 -8.44 -1.33
N HIS A 338 5.63 -7.16 -1.40
CA HIS A 338 6.57 -6.65 -2.40
C HIS A 338 7.96 -7.27 -2.26
N TYR A 339 8.51 -7.34 -1.05
CA TYR A 339 9.84 -7.92 -0.82
C TYR A 339 9.86 -9.44 -0.95
N GLU A 340 8.79 -10.13 -0.53
CA GLU A 340 8.61 -11.56 -0.80
C GLU A 340 8.57 -11.85 -2.31
N THR A 341 7.98 -10.93 -3.10
CA THR A 341 7.98 -11.04 -4.55
C THR A 341 9.38 -10.84 -5.14
N LEU A 342 10.14 -9.82 -4.70
CA LEU A 342 11.52 -9.62 -5.14
C LEU A 342 12.42 -10.82 -4.80
N LEU A 343 12.19 -11.47 -3.65
CA LEU A 343 12.89 -12.69 -3.27
C LEU A 343 12.51 -13.86 -4.19
N ARG A 344 11.23 -14.06 -4.42
CA ARG A 344 10.70 -15.14 -5.30
C ARG A 344 11.20 -15.02 -6.73
N ASP A 345 11.26 -13.79 -7.23
CA ASP A 345 11.73 -13.47 -8.58
C ASP A 345 13.27 -13.49 -8.70
N GLY A 346 13.99 -13.75 -7.60
CA GLY A 346 15.46 -13.84 -7.57
C GLY A 346 16.17 -12.49 -7.63
N ALA A 347 15.44 -11.35 -7.49
CA ALA A 347 16.03 -10.01 -7.43
C ALA A 347 16.72 -9.74 -6.08
N LEU A 348 16.33 -10.45 -5.02
CA LEU A 348 16.98 -10.50 -3.72
C LEU A 348 17.36 -11.94 -3.38
N THR A 349 18.43 -12.10 -2.58
CA THR A 349 18.93 -13.40 -2.15
C THR A 349 18.63 -13.60 -0.67
N ALA A 350 18.04 -14.76 -0.31
CA ALA A 350 17.79 -15.12 1.08
C ALA A 350 19.09 -15.13 1.90
N ASP A 351 19.00 -14.73 3.16
CA ASP A 351 20.07 -14.69 4.17
C ASP A 351 21.25 -13.77 3.84
N LYS A 352 21.29 -13.23 2.61
CA LYS A 352 22.27 -12.25 2.17
C LYS A 352 21.69 -10.85 2.09
N ASP A 353 20.54 -10.72 1.44
CA ASP A 353 19.87 -9.44 1.18
C ASP A 353 18.60 -9.29 1.99
N ILE A 354 17.99 -10.39 2.41
CA ILE A 354 16.70 -10.44 3.08
C ILE A 354 16.58 -11.69 3.97
N GLY A 355 15.99 -11.52 5.17
CA GLY A 355 15.60 -12.59 6.08
C GLY A 355 14.17 -12.37 6.57
N LEU A 356 13.25 -13.24 6.11
CA LEU A 356 11.81 -13.13 6.37
C LEU A 356 11.33 -14.10 7.47
N GLY A 357 12.05 -14.14 8.59
CA GLY A 357 11.69 -14.97 9.75
C GLY A 357 10.61 -14.36 10.66
N GLY A 358 10.00 -13.24 10.26
CA GLY A 358 9.13 -12.47 11.12
C GLY A 358 9.88 -11.58 12.12
N TYR A 359 9.12 -10.95 13.01
CA TYR A 359 9.70 -10.16 14.09
C TYR A 359 8.84 -10.19 15.33
N VAL A 360 9.46 -9.94 16.47
CA VAL A 360 8.83 -9.82 17.78
C VAL A 360 8.94 -8.36 18.24
N GLN A 361 7.82 -7.74 18.62
CA GLN A 361 7.81 -6.50 19.36
C GLN A 361 7.59 -6.80 20.83
N LEU A 362 8.60 -6.57 21.68
CA LEU A 362 8.46 -6.72 23.12
C LEU A 362 7.45 -5.71 23.65
N HIS A 363 6.61 -6.14 24.56
CA HIS A 363 5.58 -5.32 25.20
C HIS A 363 5.31 -5.81 26.60
N GLU A 364 5.35 -4.90 27.58
CA GLU A 364 4.95 -5.24 28.93
C GLU A 364 3.44 -5.51 29.01
N ALA A 365 3.07 -6.37 29.93
CA ALA A 365 1.67 -6.69 30.14
C ALA A 365 0.92 -5.47 30.69
N ASP A 366 0.00 -4.96 29.89
CA ASP A 366 -0.91 -3.86 30.23
C ASP A 366 -2.29 -4.07 29.57
N ASP A 367 -3.22 -3.15 29.82
CA ASP A 367 -4.56 -3.18 29.24
C ASP A 367 -4.54 -3.12 27.70
N THR A 368 -3.54 -2.47 27.12
CA THR A 368 -3.36 -2.39 25.66
C THR A 368 -3.01 -3.75 25.09
N LEU A 369 -2.06 -4.46 25.69
CA LEU A 369 -1.66 -5.79 25.25
C LEU A 369 -2.80 -6.80 25.42
N ALA A 370 -3.57 -6.70 26.53
CA ALA A 370 -4.74 -7.55 26.74
C ALA A 370 -5.80 -7.35 25.65
N HIS A 371 -6.11 -6.10 25.31
CA HIS A 371 -7.03 -5.80 24.21
C HIS A 371 -6.48 -6.29 22.85
N LEU A 372 -5.20 -6.07 22.56
CA LEU A 372 -4.59 -6.56 21.33
C LEU A 372 -4.60 -8.09 21.24
N SER A 373 -4.46 -8.80 22.37
CA SER A 373 -4.58 -10.26 22.40
C SER A 373 -5.97 -10.74 21.99
N GLU A 374 -7.02 -10.05 22.45
CA GLU A 374 -8.40 -10.35 22.06
C GLU A 374 -8.61 -10.13 20.56
N VAL A 375 -8.29 -8.95 20.04
CA VAL A 375 -8.56 -8.61 18.64
C VAL A 375 -7.68 -9.38 17.65
N LEU A 376 -6.43 -9.69 17.99
CA LEU A 376 -5.53 -10.48 17.15
C LEU A 376 -5.94 -11.97 17.07
N SER A 377 -6.76 -12.46 17.98
CA SER A 377 -7.35 -13.79 17.85
C SER A 377 -8.19 -13.97 16.58
N LEU A 378 -8.65 -12.88 15.96
CA LEU A 378 -9.36 -12.88 14.67
C LEU A 378 -8.42 -13.03 13.47
N ALA A 379 -7.12 -12.72 13.63
CA ALA A 379 -6.12 -12.77 12.57
C ALA A 379 -4.79 -13.36 13.08
N PRO A 380 -4.78 -14.60 13.57
CA PRO A 380 -3.59 -15.20 14.19
C PRO A 380 -2.43 -15.40 13.22
N GLU A 381 -2.71 -15.46 11.92
CA GLU A 381 -1.69 -15.57 10.86
C GLU A 381 -0.94 -14.23 10.66
N PHE A 382 -1.57 -13.11 11.01
CA PHE A 382 -0.94 -11.79 10.96
C PHE A 382 -0.03 -11.57 12.15
N ALA A 383 -0.56 -11.73 13.37
CA ALA A 383 0.20 -11.54 14.59
C ALA A 383 -0.43 -12.25 15.78
N GLN A 384 0.40 -12.61 16.78
CA GLN A 384 -0.01 -13.27 18.01
C GLN A 384 0.65 -12.64 19.22
N VAL A 385 -0.08 -12.51 20.30
CA VAL A 385 0.50 -12.14 21.61
C VAL A 385 1.08 -13.38 22.26
N LEU A 386 2.36 -13.34 22.60
CA LEU A 386 3.11 -14.42 23.22
C LEU A 386 3.65 -13.98 24.57
N SER A 387 3.61 -14.91 25.55
CA SER A 387 4.28 -14.75 26.85
C SER A 387 5.80 -14.75 26.71
N ALA A 388 6.52 -14.28 27.74
CA ALA A 388 7.98 -14.35 27.76
C ALA A 388 8.53 -15.78 27.62
N THR A 389 7.82 -16.78 28.14
CA THR A 389 8.18 -18.20 28.00
C THR A 389 8.05 -18.70 26.56
N GLU A 390 6.95 -18.35 25.89
CA GLU A 390 6.72 -18.70 24.49
C GLU A 390 7.72 -17.99 23.56
N LEU A 391 8.03 -16.72 23.84
CA LEU A 391 9.08 -15.99 23.13
C LEU A 391 10.46 -16.59 23.37
N ALA A 392 10.74 -17.12 24.56
CA ALA A 392 12.01 -17.80 24.82
C ALA A 392 12.15 -19.08 23.98
N VAL A 393 11.06 -19.82 23.76
CA VAL A 393 11.05 -20.99 22.85
C VAL A 393 11.27 -20.55 21.40
N LEU A 394 10.59 -19.49 20.97
CA LEU A 394 10.66 -18.97 19.59
C LEU A 394 12.05 -18.42 19.25
N THR A 395 12.67 -17.65 20.16
CA THR A 395 13.90 -16.91 19.89
C THR A 395 15.16 -17.65 20.34
N GLY A 396 15.04 -18.64 21.21
CA GLY A 396 16.16 -19.25 21.93
C GLY A 396 16.79 -18.35 23.00
N LEU A 397 16.18 -17.18 23.30
CA LEU A 397 16.66 -16.16 24.22
C LEU A 397 15.64 -15.96 25.35
N LYS A 398 16.04 -15.29 26.42
CA LYS A 398 15.15 -14.96 27.54
C LYS A 398 14.81 -13.47 27.53
N PRO A 399 13.78 -13.04 26.83
CA PRO A 399 13.35 -11.65 26.82
C PRO A 399 12.78 -11.24 28.19
N ARG A 400 12.91 -9.95 28.53
CA ARG A 400 12.43 -9.39 29.82
C ARG A 400 10.92 -9.49 30.03
N CYS A 401 10.15 -9.58 28.96
CA CYS A 401 8.69 -9.64 28.97
C CYS A 401 8.15 -10.39 27.77
N GLY A 402 6.84 -10.56 27.69
CA GLY A 402 6.14 -11.03 26.50
C GLY A 402 6.12 -10.00 25.39
N GLY A 403 5.32 -10.23 24.38
CA GLY A 403 5.22 -9.30 23.24
C GLY A 403 4.29 -9.79 22.14
N ILE A 404 4.37 -9.13 21.01
CA ILE A 404 3.60 -9.46 19.82
C ILE A 404 4.55 -10.04 18.77
N HIS A 405 4.31 -11.27 18.35
CA HIS A 405 4.99 -11.91 17.26
C HIS A 405 4.22 -11.69 15.96
N TYR A 406 4.85 -11.04 14.99
CA TYR A 406 4.35 -10.87 13.62
C TYR A 406 5.02 -11.92 12.74
N GLN A 407 4.21 -12.72 12.06
CA GLN A 407 4.70 -13.85 11.27
C GLN A 407 5.40 -13.43 9.98
N ARG A 408 5.07 -12.25 9.47
CA ARG A 408 5.67 -11.66 8.25
C ARG A 408 6.60 -10.50 8.59
N GLY A 409 7.42 -10.10 7.61
CA GLY A 409 8.45 -9.10 7.83
C GLY A 409 9.79 -9.72 8.23
N GLY A 410 10.66 -8.91 8.79
CA GLY A 410 12.01 -9.31 9.14
C GLY A 410 13.05 -8.26 8.75
N TRP A 411 14.26 -8.67 8.41
CA TRP A 411 15.32 -7.73 8.04
C TRP A 411 15.63 -7.75 6.54
N LEU A 412 16.05 -6.60 6.02
CA LEU A 412 16.55 -6.43 4.65
C LEU A 412 17.81 -5.58 4.65
N THR A 413 18.60 -5.74 3.60
CA THR A 413 19.69 -4.82 3.24
C THR A 413 19.11 -3.72 2.34
N PRO A 414 18.96 -2.46 2.83
CA PRO A 414 18.30 -1.42 2.06
C PRO A 414 19.00 -1.12 0.74
N GLN A 415 20.34 -1.21 0.71
CA GLN A 415 21.13 -1.04 -0.51
C GLN A 415 20.83 -2.10 -1.57
N ALA A 416 20.63 -3.37 -1.18
CA ALA A 416 20.27 -4.43 -2.11
C ALA A 416 18.87 -4.19 -2.69
N VAL A 417 17.92 -3.78 -1.85
CA VAL A 417 16.57 -3.39 -2.29
C VAL A 417 16.64 -2.27 -3.33
N CYS A 418 17.37 -1.18 -3.03
CA CYS A 418 17.48 -0.06 -3.98
C CYS A 418 18.07 -0.50 -5.33
N ARG A 419 19.15 -1.31 -5.32
CA ARG A 419 19.76 -1.82 -6.54
C ARG A 419 18.82 -2.72 -7.35
N ALA A 420 18.09 -3.62 -6.68
CA ALA A 420 17.14 -4.50 -7.32
C ALA A 420 16.02 -3.72 -8.04
N LEU A 421 15.47 -2.69 -7.39
CA LEU A 421 14.42 -1.85 -7.96
C LEU A 421 14.93 -1.01 -9.14
N LEU A 422 16.12 -0.44 -9.01
CA LEU A 422 16.73 0.41 -10.04
C LEU A 422 17.22 -0.38 -11.27
N ALA A 423 17.28 -1.70 -11.20
CA ALA A 423 17.62 -2.58 -12.33
C ALA A 423 16.49 -2.74 -13.37
N HIS A 424 15.33 -2.11 -13.15
CA HIS A 424 14.19 -2.21 -14.08
C HIS A 424 14.54 -1.61 -15.46
N PRO A 425 14.16 -2.26 -16.60
CA PRO A 425 14.57 -1.84 -17.95
C PRO A 425 14.20 -0.41 -18.34
N LEU A 426 13.12 0.15 -17.76
CA LEU A 426 12.69 1.53 -18.00
C LEU A 426 13.34 2.55 -17.07
N ILE A 427 14.32 2.16 -16.26
CA ILE A 427 15.03 3.05 -15.34
C ILE A 427 16.46 3.25 -15.83
N SER A 428 16.84 4.51 -16.04
CA SER A 428 18.22 4.95 -16.26
C SER A 428 18.73 5.62 -14.99
N LEU A 429 19.87 5.17 -14.47
CA LEU A 429 20.48 5.71 -13.26
C LEU A 429 21.79 6.44 -13.59
N GLN A 430 21.93 7.67 -13.08
CA GLN A 430 23.17 8.41 -13.07
C GLN A 430 23.52 8.77 -11.63
N GLY A 431 24.60 8.22 -11.12
CA GLY A 431 25.16 8.51 -9.79
C GLY A 431 26.26 9.57 -9.84
N GLU A 432 26.73 9.96 -8.65
CA GLU A 432 27.86 10.90 -8.47
C GLU A 432 27.64 12.27 -9.13
N CYS A 433 26.39 12.70 -9.22
CA CYS A 433 26.01 13.97 -9.86
C CYS A 433 26.35 15.21 -9.00
N GLY A 434 26.72 15.01 -7.72
CA GLY A 434 26.86 16.11 -6.77
C GLY A 434 25.51 16.73 -6.39
N PRO A 435 25.50 17.91 -5.77
CA PRO A 435 24.27 18.62 -5.41
C PRO A 435 23.43 18.96 -6.65
N LEU A 436 22.16 18.62 -6.61
CA LEU A 436 21.21 18.82 -7.71
C LEU A 436 20.15 19.85 -7.34
N SER A 437 19.82 20.72 -8.27
CA SER A 437 18.66 21.60 -8.22
C SER A 437 17.65 21.22 -9.30
N LEU A 438 16.37 21.47 -9.04
CA LEU A 438 15.29 21.28 -10.00
C LEU A 438 14.68 22.63 -10.34
N SER A 439 14.51 22.93 -11.61
CA SER A 439 13.93 24.20 -12.08
C SER A 439 12.98 23.96 -13.25
N PRO A 440 11.81 24.60 -13.28
CA PRO A 440 10.93 24.53 -14.43
C PRO A 440 11.47 25.42 -15.56
N ASP A 441 11.32 24.97 -16.80
CA ASP A 441 11.53 25.83 -17.96
C ASP A 441 10.25 26.59 -18.36
N GLN A 442 10.33 27.43 -19.41
CA GLN A 442 9.18 28.18 -19.92
C GLN A 442 8.09 27.29 -20.54
N GLY A 443 8.43 26.06 -20.91
CA GLY A 443 7.51 25.05 -21.48
C GLY A 443 6.87 24.14 -20.43
N GLY A 444 7.20 24.28 -19.14
CA GLY A 444 6.70 23.44 -18.06
C GLY A 444 7.49 22.14 -17.87
N LEU A 445 8.66 21.99 -18.51
CA LEU A 445 9.59 20.89 -18.28
C LEU A 445 10.40 21.14 -17.02
N TRP A 446 10.51 20.14 -16.17
CA TRP A 446 11.43 20.13 -15.04
C TRP A 446 12.83 19.74 -15.50
N ARG A 447 13.81 20.58 -15.19
CA ARG A 447 15.24 20.39 -15.50
C ARG A 447 16.03 20.12 -14.23
N ALA A 448 16.72 19.00 -14.21
CA ALA A 448 17.69 18.70 -13.17
C ALA A 448 19.04 19.30 -13.54
N ILE A 449 19.59 20.15 -12.68
CA ILE A 449 20.74 20.99 -12.94
C ILE A 449 21.81 20.69 -11.87
N ASP A 450 23.04 20.46 -12.29
CA ASP A 450 24.19 20.26 -11.40
C ASP A 450 24.71 21.57 -10.79
N ALA A 451 25.72 21.47 -9.93
CA ALA A 451 26.35 22.63 -9.29
C ALA A 451 27.11 23.57 -10.29
N GLN A 452 27.40 23.10 -11.50
CA GLN A 452 28.03 23.84 -12.58
C GLN A 452 27.01 24.54 -13.49
N GLY A 453 25.72 24.32 -13.27
CA GLY A 453 24.64 24.86 -14.10
C GLY A 453 24.36 24.03 -15.35
N THR A 454 24.88 22.80 -15.43
CA THR A 454 24.64 21.89 -16.56
C THR A 454 23.31 21.18 -16.37
N VAL A 455 22.46 21.17 -17.39
CA VAL A 455 21.22 20.38 -17.40
C VAL A 455 21.58 18.92 -17.67
N LEU A 456 21.36 18.05 -16.66
CA LEU A 456 21.65 16.61 -16.77
C LEU A 456 20.50 15.83 -17.39
N ALA A 457 19.26 16.21 -17.09
CA ALA A 457 18.06 15.58 -17.63
C ALA A 457 16.85 16.51 -17.50
N GLU A 458 15.82 16.22 -18.31
CA GLU A 458 14.55 16.96 -18.29
C GLU A 458 13.35 16.06 -18.55
N ALA A 459 12.22 16.35 -17.90
CA ALA A 459 10.92 15.68 -18.11
C ALA A 459 9.75 16.54 -17.64
N ASN A 460 8.53 16.22 -18.09
CA ASN A 460 7.31 16.89 -17.65
C ASN A 460 6.93 16.54 -16.22
N THR A 461 7.52 15.48 -15.66
CA THR A 461 7.22 14.95 -14.35
C THR A 461 8.50 14.72 -13.57
N ALA A 462 8.51 15.15 -12.30
CA ALA A 462 9.64 14.96 -11.41
C ALA A 462 9.19 14.55 -9.99
N VAL A 463 10.00 13.69 -9.34
CA VAL A 463 9.83 13.32 -7.94
C VAL A 463 11.11 13.67 -7.18
N ILE A 464 10.98 14.48 -6.13
CA ILE A 464 12.09 14.82 -5.25
C ILE A 464 12.07 13.85 -4.06
N ALA A 465 13.12 13.01 -3.96
CA ALA A 465 13.23 11.93 -2.98
C ALA A 465 14.58 11.96 -2.22
N THR A 466 15.09 13.16 -1.93
CA THR A 466 16.41 13.40 -1.36
C THR A 466 16.43 13.52 0.17
N ALA A 467 15.48 12.84 0.85
CA ALA A 467 15.33 12.85 2.30
C ALA A 467 15.27 14.29 2.87
N HIS A 468 16.13 14.64 3.86
CA HIS A 468 16.15 15.99 4.42
C HIS A 468 16.66 17.05 3.42
N ALA A 469 17.48 16.66 2.44
CA ALA A 469 17.99 17.57 1.43
C ALA A 469 16.90 18.12 0.47
N VAL A 470 15.66 17.63 0.53
CA VAL A 470 14.50 18.26 -0.16
C VAL A 470 14.34 19.73 0.22
N LEU A 471 14.78 20.14 1.43
CA LEU A 471 14.73 21.53 1.91
C LEU A 471 15.69 22.47 1.14
N GLN A 472 16.61 21.93 0.36
CA GLN A 472 17.48 22.72 -0.53
C GLN A 472 16.73 23.19 -1.78
N GLN A 473 15.61 22.54 -2.12
CA GLN A 473 14.76 22.95 -3.24
C GLN A 473 13.87 24.13 -2.80
N PRO A 474 13.86 25.24 -3.57
CA PRO A 474 13.09 26.43 -3.20
C PRO A 474 11.60 26.15 -2.90
N GLU A 475 11.00 25.24 -3.67
CA GLU A 475 9.59 24.86 -3.60
C GLU A 475 9.22 24.09 -2.33
N LEU A 476 10.22 23.56 -1.58
CA LEU A 476 10.03 22.65 -0.44
C LEU A 476 10.65 23.15 0.87
N LYS A 477 11.27 24.35 0.89
CA LYS A 477 11.92 24.93 2.08
C LYS A 477 11.00 25.07 3.30
N TRP A 478 9.70 25.19 3.05
CA TRP A 478 8.66 25.37 4.06
C TRP A 478 8.24 24.08 4.76
N LEU A 479 8.69 22.92 4.31
CA LEU A 479 8.33 21.64 4.93
C LEU A 479 8.94 21.55 6.35
N PRO A 480 8.14 21.21 7.38
CA PRO A 480 8.62 21.09 8.77
C PRO A 480 9.32 19.74 8.97
N LEU A 481 10.49 19.61 8.42
CA LEU A 481 11.30 18.39 8.47
C LEU A 481 12.47 18.55 9.41
N THR A 482 12.81 17.47 10.12
CA THR A 482 13.95 17.39 11.02
C THR A 482 14.85 16.22 10.62
N ALA A 483 16.16 16.49 10.53
CA ALA A 483 17.15 15.43 10.42
C ALA A 483 17.40 14.83 11.81
N ILE A 484 17.38 13.51 11.88
CA ILE A 484 17.60 12.77 13.12
C ILE A 484 18.77 11.82 12.92
N ARG A 485 19.87 12.13 13.58
CA ARG A 485 21.04 11.28 13.60
C ARG A 485 20.72 9.94 14.26
N GLY A 486 21.23 8.85 13.72
CA GLY A 486 21.18 7.53 14.32
C GLY A 486 22.42 6.74 13.99
N GLN A 487 23.00 6.12 15.01
CA GLN A 487 24.12 5.21 14.88
C GLN A 487 23.67 3.79 15.17
N THR A 488 24.05 2.86 14.34
CA THR A 488 23.94 1.41 14.60
C THR A 488 25.28 0.86 15.08
N THR A 489 25.25 -0.28 15.74
CA THR A 489 26.41 -1.03 16.20
C THR A 489 26.46 -2.39 15.52
N HIS A 490 27.59 -2.77 14.96
CA HIS A 490 27.79 -4.06 14.32
C HIS A 490 28.45 -5.02 15.30
N LEU A 491 27.64 -5.97 15.79
CA LEU A 491 28.09 -6.96 16.78
C LEU A 491 28.47 -8.26 16.08
N PRO A 492 29.71 -8.75 16.22
CA PRO A 492 30.06 -10.12 15.85
C PRO A 492 29.15 -11.12 16.57
N THR A 493 28.68 -12.14 15.86
CA THR A 493 27.68 -13.08 16.41
C THR A 493 28.24 -13.85 17.63
N PRO A 494 27.73 -13.58 18.85
CA PRO A 494 28.11 -14.40 19.99
C PRO A 494 27.36 -15.75 19.93
N PRO A 495 27.89 -16.83 20.58
CA PRO A 495 27.29 -18.16 20.54
C PRO A 495 25.80 -18.18 20.91
N GLN A 496 25.37 -17.32 21.85
CA GLN A 496 23.98 -17.23 22.29
C GLN A 496 23.02 -16.70 21.22
N LEU A 497 23.51 -15.93 20.25
CA LEU A 497 22.70 -15.37 19.15
C LEU A 497 22.79 -16.18 17.84
N ALA A 498 23.60 -17.24 17.81
CA ALA A 498 23.82 -18.03 16.58
C ALA A 498 22.54 -18.69 16.03
N GLN A 499 21.54 -18.92 16.87
CA GLN A 499 20.28 -19.57 16.51
C GLN A 499 19.12 -18.57 16.32
N LEU A 500 19.38 -17.28 16.49
CA LEU A 500 18.32 -16.25 16.35
C LEU A 500 17.83 -16.22 14.90
N SER A 501 16.54 -16.56 14.69
CA SER A 501 15.91 -16.65 13.36
C SER A 501 14.87 -15.54 13.13
N VAL A 502 14.41 -14.86 14.19
CA VAL A 502 13.43 -13.77 14.14
C VAL A 502 14.07 -12.46 14.56
N THR A 503 13.57 -11.33 14.04
CA THR A 503 14.05 -10.01 14.48
C THR A 503 13.41 -9.65 15.82
N LEU A 504 14.19 -9.29 16.82
CA LEU A 504 13.69 -8.78 18.10
C LEU A 504 13.66 -7.24 18.09
N CYS A 505 12.53 -6.67 18.44
CA CYS A 505 12.32 -5.21 18.55
C CYS A 505 11.86 -4.84 19.97
N ASP A 506 12.45 -3.79 20.52
CA ASP A 506 12.03 -3.13 21.76
C ASP A 506 12.20 -1.62 21.61
N GLN A 507 13.06 -0.96 22.40
CA GLN A 507 13.52 0.42 22.18
C GLN A 507 14.45 0.48 20.95
N GLY A 508 15.22 -0.57 20.72
CA GLY A 508 16.02 -0.80 19.54
C GLY A 508 15.58 -2.09 18.81
N TYR A 509 16.44 -2.59 17.94
CA TYR A 509 16.22 -3.84 17.20
C TYR A 509 17.48 -4.69 17.15
N LEU A 510 17.27 -6.01 17.11
CA LEU A 510 18.29 -7.06 16.96
C LEU A 510 17.81 -8.03 15.87
N PRO A 511 18.26 -7.91 14.61
CA PRO A 511 17.96 -8.88 13.58
C PRO A 511 18.85 -10.12 13.69
N PRO A 512 18.49 -11.25 13.06
CA PRO A 512 19.39 -12.36 12.78
C PRO A 512 20.70 -11.90 12.13
N ALA A 513 21.77 -12.66 12.35
CA ALA A 513 23.09 -12.31 11.80
C ALA A 513 23.09 -12.29 10.26
N ARG A 514 23.78 -11.31 9.70
CA ARG A 514 24.12 -11.23 8.28
C ARG A 514 25.65 -11.26 8.13
N GLY A 515 26.17 -12.31 7.48
CA GLY A 515 27.61 -12.45 7.31
C GLY A 515 28.39 -12.50 8.62
N GLY A 516 27.82 -13.07 9.69
CA GLY A 516 28.43 -13.17 11.02
C GLY A 516 28.31 -11.91 11.87
N LEU A 517 27.54 -10.90 11.44
CA LEU A 517 27.30 -9.66 12.17
C LEU A 517 25.81 -9.43 12.42
N HIS A 518 25.48 -8.95 13.62
CA HIS A 518 24.17 -8.38 13.95
C HIS A 518 24.25 -6.85 13.89
N CYS A 519 23.24 -6.20 13.30
CA CYS A 519 23.13 -4.74 13.26
C CYS A 519 22.19 -4.27 14.37
N LEU A 520 22.77 -3.93 15.53
CA LEU A 520 21.99 -3.38 16.65
C LEU A 520 21.66 -1.90 16.42
N GLY A 521 20.47 -1.49 16.78
CA GLY A 521 20.20 -0.07 16.67
C GLY A 521 18.81 0.41 17.08
N ALA A 522 18.67 1.70 17.13
CA ALA A 522 19.72 2.67 16.87
C ALA A 522 19.56 3.86 17.83
N SER A 523 20.63 4.58 18.03
CA SER A 523 20.57 5.86 18.75
C SER A 523 19.62 6.85 18.08
N PHE A 524 19.21 7.90 18.82
CA PHE A 524 18.22 8.86 18.35
C PHE A 524 18.63 10.29 18.77
N GLY A 525 19.27 11.04 17.86
CA GLY A 525 19.80 12.39 18.06
C GLY A 525 19.10 13.42 17.18
N PRO A 526 17.97 14.04 17.61
CA PRO A 526 17.31 15.08 16.85
C PRO A 526 18.18 16.33 16.70
N GLY A 527 18.31 16.84 15.45
CA GLY A 527 19.09 18.05 15.14
C GLY A 527 20.60 17.89 15.20
N ASP A 528 21.12 16.71 15.52
CA ASP A 528 22.55 16.42 15.49
C ASP A 528 22.98 16.12 14.04
N ALA A 529 23.89 16.92 13.48
CA ALA A 529 24.42 16.81 12.14
C ALA A 529 25.74 16.02 12.05
N GLY A 530 26.26 15.51 13.16
CA GLY A 530 27.52 14.76 13.23
C GLY A 530 27.46 13.47 12.40
N THR A 531 28.58 13.13 11.75
CA THR A 531 28.73 11.93 10.91
C THR A 531 29.76 10.95 11.46
N ASP A 532 30.43 11.33 12.53
CA ASP A 532 31.42 10.53 13.25
C ASP A 532 30.76 9.38 14.03
N GLU A 533 31.38 8.21 14.08
CA GLU A 533 30.99 7.16 15.02
C GLU A 533 31.37 7.55 16.45
N ARG A 534 30.47 7.27 17.41
CA ARG A 534 30.65 7.63 18.81
C ARG A 534 30.55 6.41 19.72
N GLU A 535 31.55 6.21 20.57
CA GLU A 535 31.59 5.10 21.51
C GLU A 535 30.40 5.13 22.48
N ALA A 536 29.99 6.31 22.93
CA ALA A 536 28.80 6.47 23.79
C ALA A 536 27.50 5.95 23.15
N GLU A 537 27.38 6.02 21.83
CA GLU A 537 26.20 5.50 21.11
C GLU A 537 26.29 3.99 20.91
N HIS A 538 27.48 3.44 20.77
CA HIS A 538 27.67 1.96 20.85
C HIS A 538 27.25 1.44 22.22
N ALA A 539 27.73 2.06 23.29
CA ALA A 539 27.35 1.70 24.66
C ALA A 539 25.83 1.77 24.85
N HIS A 540 25.20 2.84 24.38
CA HIS A 540 23.75 3.00 24.44
C HIS A 540 23.00 1.88 23.70
N ASN A 541 23.41 1.51 22.49
CA ASN A 541 22.79 0.43 21.73
C ASN A 541 22.92 -0.94 22.45
N ILE A 542 24.07 -1.20 23.09
CA ILE A 542 24.29 -2.39 23.90
C ILE A 542 23.38 -2.39 25.14
N ASP A 543 23.26 -1.27 25.83
CA ASP A 543 22.43 -1.16 27.04
C ASP A 543 20.94 -1.35 26.73
N MET A 544 20.45 -0.86 25.57
CA MET A 544 19.10 -1.17 25.09
C MET A 544 18.90 -2.68 24.93
N MET A 545 19.88 -3.41 24.37
CA MET A 545 19.77 -4.87 24.18
C MET A 545 19.87 -5.62 25.51
N LYS A 546 20.73 -5.20 26.43
CA LYS A 546 20.80 -5.78 27.79
C LYS A 546 19.50 -5.55 28.56
N THR A 547 18.84 -4.43 28.35
CA THR A 547 17.51 -4.18 28.92
C THR A 547 16.46 -5.15 28.36
N ALA A 548 16.46 -5.37 27.05
CA ALA A 548 15.53 -6.30 26.40
C ALA A 548 15.81 -7.77 26.72
N LEU A 549 17.09 -8.13 26.87
CA LEU A 549 17.62 -9.49 27.08
C LEU A 549 18.61 -9.50 28.24
N PRO A 550 18.14 -9.48 29.51
CA PRO A 550 19.02 -9.33 30.68
C PRO A 550 20.08 -10.41 30.85
N ASP A 551 19.79 -11.64 30.39
CA ASP A 551 20.71 -12.79 30.47
C ASP A 551 21.72 -12.86 29.31
N LEU A 552 21.64 -11.90 28.35
CA LEU A 552 22.53 -11.89 27.20
C LEU A 552 23.90 -11.30 27.58
N ASP A 553 24.93 -12.12 27.52
CA ASP A 553 26.29 -11.67 27.72
C ASP A 553 26.84 -11.04 26.43
N LEU A 554 26.90 -9.72 26.42
CA LEU A 554 27.46 -8.94 25.33
C LEU A 554 28.81 -8.36 25.75
N PRO A 555 29.83 -8.44 24.89
CA PRO A 555 31.13 -7.87 25.19
C PRO A 555 31.01 -6.37 25.48
N ALA A 556 31.85 -5.86 26.34
CA ALA A 556 31.97 -4.43 26.55
C ALA A 556 32.62 -3.78 25.31
N PRO A 557 32.25 -2.54 24.96
CA PRO A 557 32.96 -1.82 23.92
C PRO A 557 34.41 -1.63 24.35
N ASP A 558 35.32 -2.19 23.60
CA ASP A 558 36.78 -2.15 23.88
C ASP A 558 37.53 -1.23 22.89
N GLY A 559 36.83 -0.29 22.28
CA GLY A 559 37.37 0.64 21.28
C GLY A 559 37.50 0.06 19.88
N GLY A 560 37.09 -1.20 19.64
CA GLY A 560 37.14 -1.85 18.32
C GLY A 560 35.78 -2.06 17.64
N TRP A 561 34.72 -1.46 18.18
CA TRP A 561 33.37 -1.57 17.61
C TRP A 561 33.26 -0.85 16.29
N GLN A 562 32.58 -1.50 15.35
CA GLN A 562 32.18 -0.88 14.08
C GLN A 562 30.71 -0.53 14.13
N GLY A 563 30.33 0.45 13.37
CA GLY A 563 28.94 0.88 13.27
C GLY A 563 28.65 1.57 11.97
N HIS A 564 27.53 2.24 11.95
CA HIS A 564 27.16 3.08 10.82
C HIS A 564 26.30 4.25 11.31
N VAL A 565 26.62 5.44 10.82
CA VAL A 565 25.91 6.68 11.12
C VAL A 565 25.11 7.13 9.91
N ALA A 566 23.82 7.38 10.11
CA ALA A 566 22.98 7.95 9.08
C ALA A 566 21.94 8.92 9.68
N HIS A 567 21.42 9.81 8.82
CA HIS A 567 20.40 10.77 9.21
C HIS A 567 19.03 10.35 8.65
N ARG A 568 18.07 10.11 9.55
CA ARG A 568 16.67 9.92 9.21
C ARG A 568 16.03 11.28 8.96
N CYS A 569 15.01 11.32 8.10
CA CYS A 569 14.20 12.51 7.87
C CYS A 569 12.79 12.28 8.43
N ASN A 570 12.38 13.13 9.38
CA ASN A 570 11.06 13.06 10.00
C ASN A 570 10.30 14.37 9.83
N SER A 571 8.99 14.26 9.62
CA SER A 571 8.03 15.35 9.81
C SER A 571 7.64 15.45 11.29
N ASN A 572 7.01 16.56 11.67
CA ASN A 572 6.55 16.78 13.03
C ASN A 572 5.37 15.88 13.46
N ASP A 573 4.72 15.18 12.51
CA ASP A 573 3.61 14.25 12.78
C ASP A 573 3.98 12.78 12.50
N TYR A 574 5.25 12.50 12.22
CA TYR A 574 5.81 11.16 11.96
C TYR A 574 5.22 10.44 10.74
N LEU A 575 4.36 11.09 9.97
CA LEU A 575 3.85 10.55 8.71
C LEU A 575 4.82 10.88 7.56
N PRO A 576 4.95 10.01 6.56
CA PRO A 576 5.62 10.38 5.32
C PRO A 576 5.03 11.64 4.71
N VAL A 577 5.84 12.33 3.92
CA VAL A 577 5.41 13.44 3.07
C VAL A 577 5.47 12.92 1.63
N ALA A 578 4.30 12.70 1.03
CA ALA A 578 4.18 12.05 -0.26
C ALA A 578 3.04 12.67 -1.07
N GLY A 579 3.33 13.05 -2.32
CA GLY A 579 2.34 13.58 -3.25
C GLY A 579 2.78 14.84 -3.97
N PRO A 580 1.93 15.40 -4.85
CA PRO A 580 2.17 16.64 -5.57
C PRO A 580 2.46 17.83 -4.66
N VAL A 581 3.37 18.69 -5.10
CA VAL A 581 3.85 19.85 -4.34
C VAL A 581 2.87 21.02 -4.51
N PRO A 582 2.32 21.61 -3.43
CA PRO A 582 1.45 22.78 -3.53
C PRO A 582 2.24 24.04 -3.91
N MET A 583 1.61 24.93 -4.69
CA MET A 583 2.06 26.31 -4.91
C MET A 583 1.71 27.12 -3.67
N LEU A 584 2.66 27.27 -2.74
CA LEU A 584 2.41 27.73 -1.36
C LEU A 584 1.69 29.10 -1.30
N ASP A 585 2.17 30.10 -2.05
CA ASP A 585 1.60 31.44 -2.04
C ASP A 585 0.15 31.44 -2.55
N GLU A 586 -0.08 30.72 -3.66
CA GLU A 586 -1.41 30.58 -4.24
C GLU A 586 -2.33 29.73 -3.32
N PHE A 587 -1.80 28.72 -2.67
CA PHE A 587 -2.53 27.92 -1.68
C PHE A 587 -3.01 28.80 -0.53
N ASN A 588 -2.12 29.59 0.07
CA ASN A 588 -2.43 30.48 1.17
C ASN A 588 -3.46 31.54 0.76
N ARG A 589 -3.31 32.13 -0.42
CA ARG A 589 -4.26 33.12 -0.96
C ARG A 589 -5.65 32.52 -1.21
N ARG A 590 -5.71 31.33 -1.84
CA ARG A 590 -6.98 30.67 -2.22
C ARG A 590 -7.77 30.20 -1.02
N PHE A 591 -7.07 29.74 0.01
CA PHE A 591 -7.65 29.12 1.20
C PHE A 591 -7.58 29.99 2.45
N GLU A 592 -7.25 31.27 2.32
CA GLU A 592 -7.12 32.23 3.44
C GLU A 592 -8.32 32.23 4.39
N ARG A 593 -9.53 32.01 3.87
CA ARG A 593 -10.76 31.97 4.68
C ARG A 593 -10.77 30.90 5.76
N LEU A 594 -9.92 29.86 5.68
CA LEU A 594 -9.76 28.86 6.71
C LEU A 594 -9.19 29.43 8.02
N ARG A 595 -8.53 30.59 7.98
CA ARG A 595 -8.05 31.29 9.20
C ARG A 595 -9.21 31.75 10.08
N HIS A 596 -10.35 32.08 9.48
CA HIS A 596 -11.53 32.59 10.17
C HIS A 596 -12.56 31.51 10.42
N ASP A 597 -12.68 30.54 9.54
CA ASP A 597 -13.62 29.42 9.65
C ASP A 597 -12.92 28.08 9.31
N ARG A 598 -12.47 27.39 10.37
CA ARG A 598 -11.71 26.11 10.25
C ARG A 598 -12.50 24.96 9.62
N LYS A 599 -13.83 25.05 9.64
CA LYS A 599 -14.73 24.01 9.12
C LYS A 599 -15.23 24.31 7.71
N ARG A 600 -14.86 25.46 7.16
CA ARG A 600 -15.33 25.89 5.84
C ARG A 600 -14.88 24.91 4.76
N VAL A 601 -15.84 24.42 4.00
CA VAL A 601 -15.59 23.71 2.76
C VAL A 601 -15.38 24.75 1.65
N ILE A 602 -14.25 24.64 0.96
CA ILE A 602 -13.90 25.52 -0.16
C ILE A 602 -13.91 24.66 -1.42
N ASP A 603 -14.84 24.94 -2.31
CA ASP A 603 -15.00 24.23 -3.59
C ASP A 603 -13.97 24.76 -4.61
N ALA A 604 -12.71 24.41 -4.37
CA ALA A 604 -11.60 24.75 -5.24
C ALA A 604 -10.50 23.69 -5.13
N PRO A 605 -9.89 23.26 -6.23
CA PRO A 605 -8.77 22.32 -6.20
C PRO A 605 -7.54 22.93 -5.53
N SER A 606 -6.70 22.09 -4.95
CA SER A 606 -5.40 22.52 -4.46
C SER A 606 -4.54 23.05 -5.63
N PRO A 607 -3.97 24.24 -5.52
CA PRO A 607 -3.01 24.71 -6.51
C PRO A 607 -1.70 23.95 -6.32
N ILE A 608 -1.32 23.15 -7.30
CA ILE A 608 -0.11 22.33 -7.29
C ILE A 608 0.86 22.76 -8.41
N LEU A 609 2.14 22.55 -8.19
CA LEU A 609 3.15 22.65 -9.24
C LEU A 609 2.96 21.51 -10.24
N PRO A 610 2.70 21.80 -11.51
CA PRO A 610 2.39 20.76 -12.49
C PRO A 610 3.52 19.74 -12.60
N GLY A 611 3.20 18.46 -12.52
CA GLY A 611 4.15 17.36 -12.68
C GLY A 611 5.18 17.21 -11.55
N LEU A 612 5.19 18.05 -10.51
CA LEU A 612 6.14 17.93 -9.40
C LEU A 612 5.51 17.23 -8.19
N ALA A 613 6.19 16.19 -7.71
CA ALA A 613 5.85 15.51 -6.46
C ALA A 613 7.06 15.38 -5.54
N VAL A 614 6.79 15.13 -4.27
CA VAL A 614 7.79 14.85 -3.25
C VAL A 614 7.51 13.51 -2.58
N LEU A 615 8.56 12.78 -2.22
CA LEU A 615 8.49 11.58 -1.38
C LEU A 615 9.63 11.60 -0.38
N THR A 616 9.32 11.94 0.86
CA THR A 616 10.31 12.11 1.94
C THR A 616 9.71 11.80 3.31
N SER A 617 10.45 12.06 4.37
CA SER A 617 9.99 11.89 5.76
C SER A 617 9.58 10.45 6.10
N LEU A 618 10.35 9.47 5.65
CA LEU A 618 10.08 8.05 5.94
C LEU A 618 10.49 7.64 7.38
N GLY A 619 11.19 8.50 8.09
CA GLY A 619 11.66 8.27 9.44
C GLY A 619 12.52 7.01 9.57
N SER A 620 12.27 6.22 10.61
CA SER A 620 12.92 4.92 10.84
C SER A 620 12.20 3.75 10.16
N ARG A 621 11.12 4.00 9.40
CA ARG A 621 10.28 2.97 8.78
C ARG A 621 10.36 2.96 7.25
N GLY A 622 11.50 3.37 6.70
CA GLY A 622 11.67 3.48 5.25
C GLY A 622 11.33 2.20 4.49
N LEU A 623 11.73 1.04 4.99
CA LEU A 623 11.42 -0.26 4.37
C LEU A 623 9.91 -0.59 4.39
N SER A 624 9.18 -0.24 5.45
CA SER A 624 7.73 -0.49 5.51
C SER A 624 6.90 0.58 4.79
N ALA A 625 7.36 1.83 4.78
CA ALA A 625 6.57 2.98 4.30
C ALA A 625 6.83 3.34 2.83
N ALA A 626 8.09 3.24 2.37
CA ALA A 626 8.45 3.69 1.02
C ALA A 626 7.69 2.97 -0.10
N PRO A 627 7.49 1.64 -0.07
CA PRO A 627 6.81 0.95 -1.15
C PRO A 627 5.40 1.51 -1.42
N LEU A 628 4.54 1.59 -0.40
CA LEU A 628 3.17 2.06 -0.55
C LEU A 628 3.07 3.57 -0.80
N ALA A 629 3.93 4.38 -0.15
CA ALA A 629 3.98 5.82 -0.39
C ALA A 629 4.41 6.14 -1.84
N ALA A 630 5.33 5.37 -2.40
CA ALA A 630 5.75 5.48 -3.79
C ALA A 630 4.63 5.07 -4.77
N GLU A 631 3.87 4.02 -4.45
CA GLU A 631 2.68 3.64 -5.22
C GLU A 631 1.67 4.80 -5.25
N MET A 632 1.38 5.39 -4.10
CA MET A 632 0.47 6.52 -3.99
C MET A 632 0.92 7.71 -4.85
N VAL A 633 2.21 8.05 -4.81
CA VAL A 633 2.78 9.12 -5.67
C VAL A 633 2.65 8.77 -7.14
N ALA A 634 2.96 7.52 -7.52
CA ALA A 634 2.86 7.08 -8.90
C ALA A 634 1.39 7.06 -9.39
N ASP A 635 0.43 6.63 -8.57
CA ASP A 635 -1.01 6.70 -8.90
C ASP A 635 -1.45 8.13 -9.18
N GLN A 636 -1.03 9.09 -8.34
CA GLN A 636 -1.37 10.50 -8.50
C GLN A 636 -0.75 11.12 -9.77
N LEU A 637 0.51 10.78 -10.09
CA LEU A 637 1.22 11.29 -11.25
C LEU A 637 0.76 10.65 -12.57
N THR A 638 0.29 9.41 -12.54
CA THR A 638 -0.16 8.69 -13.75
C THR A 638 -1.68 8.67 -13.91
N GLY A 639 -2.42 9.07 -12.88
CA GLY A 639 -3.88 9.07 -12.89
C GLY A 639 -4.51 7.70 -12.82
N THR A 640 -3.79 6.70 -12.33
CA THR A 640 -4.29 5.34 -12.10
C THR A 640 -5.15 5.27 -10.82
N LEU A 641 -5.80 4.12 -10.63
CA LEU A 641 -6.59 3.86 -9.41
C LEU A 641 -5.70 3.96 -8.17
N PRO A 642 -6.15 4.61 -7.11
CA PRO A 642 -5.36 4.77 -5.89
C PRO A 642 -5.24 3.47 -5.10
N ALA A 643 -4.02 3.18 -4.64
CA ALA A 643 -3.71 2.03 -3.78
C ALA A 643 -4.08 2.26 -2.31
N VAL A 644 -4.49 3.46 -1.93
CA VAL A 644 -4.85 3.83 -0.56
C VAL A 644 -6.11 4.68 -0.54
N PRO A 645 -6.94 4.60 0.51
CA PRO A 645 -8.10 5.46 0.68
C PRO A 645 -7.73 6.95 0.68
N ARG A 646 -8.64 7.79 0.25
CA ARG A 646 -8.44 9.23 0.12
C ARG A 646 -7.99 9.92 1.42
N TYR A 647 -8.52 9.48 2.57
CA TYR A 647 -8.12 10.07 3.86
C TYR A 647 -6.62 9.86 4.17
N LEU A 648 -6.03 8.73 3.75
CA LEU A 648 -4.60 8.49 3.87
C LEU A 648 -3.79 9.33 2.88
N GLN A 649 -4.28 9.49 1.63
CA GLN A 649 -3.65 10.39 0.68
C GLN A 649 -3.58 11.82 1.23
N ARG A 650 -4.66 12.31 1.84
CA ARG A 650 -4.69 13.61 2.52
C ARG A 650 -3.69 13.67 3.68
N ALA A 651 -3.65 12.63 4.50
CA ALA A 651 -2.78 12.58 5.66
C ALA A 651 -1.29 12.60 5.29
N LEU A 652 -0.92 12.07 4.11
CA LEU A 652 0.45 12.06 3.62
C LEU A 652 0.78 13.26 2.72
N SER A 653 -0.23 13.94 2.17
CA SER A 653 -0.01 15.08 1.27
C SER A 653 0.85 16.18 1.90
N PRO A 654 1.81 16.77 1.15
CA PRO A 654 2.53 17.96 1.64
C PRO A 654 1.58 19.13 1.91
N GLY A 655 0.44 19.22 1.23
CA GLY A 655 -0.60 20.25 1.45
C GLY A 655 -1.23 20.25 2.85
N ARG A 656 -1.06 19.17 3.63
CA ARG A 656 -1.56 19.11 5.01
C ARG A 656 -0.93 20.14 5.94
N PHE A 657 0.29 20.56 5.68
CA PHE A 657 0.97 21.54 6.52
C PHE A 657 0.43 22.96 6.33
N PRO A 658 0.37 23.53 5.10
CA PRO A 658 -0.24 24.83 4.90
C PRO A 658 -1.72 24.86 5.33
N GLU A 659 -2.46 23.77 5.14
CA GLU A 659 -3.84 23.68 5.61
C GLU A 659 -3.91 23.78 7.15
N ARG A 660 -3.06 23.07 7.88
CA ARG A 660 -3.02 23.13 9.36
C ARG A 660 -2.59 24.52 9.86
N ALA A 661 -1.61 25.15 9.22
CA ALA A 661 -1.15 26.49 9.57
C ALA A 661 -2.25 27.53 9.35
N LEU A 662 -2.96 27.49 8.22
CA LEU A 662 -4.11 28.36 7.98
C LEU A 662 -5.18 28.19 9.06
N LYS A 663 -5.57 26.96 9.38
CA LYS A 663 -6.58 26.67 10.41
C LYS A 663 -6.16 27.08 11.83
N ARG A 664 -4.87 27.19 12.10
CA ARG A 664 -4.32 27.64 13.39
C ARG A 664 -4.07 29.16 13.42
N GLY A 665 -4.10 29.83 12.26
CA GLY A 665 -3.73 31.23 12.14
C GLY A 665 -2.21 31.46 12.22
N GLU A 666 -1.41 30.39 12.00
CA GLU A 666 0.06 30.43 12.05
C GLU A 666 0.63 30.83 10.69
N PRO A 667 1.81 31.48 10.62
CA PRO A 667 2.59 31.58 9.38
C PRO A 667 3.15 30.20 9.01
N LEU A 668 3.42 30.00 7.72
CA LEU A 668 4.19 28.85 7.22
C LEU A 668 5.62 29.27 6.95
#